data_a33ceea17ca3a4ba2059f569233500d5
#
_entry.id   a33ceea17ca3a4ba2059f569233500d5
#
_cell.length_a   1.000
_cell.length_b   1.000
_cell.length_c   1.000
_cell.angle_alpha   90.00
_cell.angle_beta   90.00
_cell.angle_gamma   90.00
#
_symmetry.space_group_name_H-M   'P 1'
#
loop_
_entity.id
_entity.type
_entity.pdbx_description
1 polymer ?
#
loop_
_entity_poly.entity_id
_entity_poly.type
_entity_poly.pdbx_seq_one_letter_code
_entity_poly.pdbx_strand_id
1 'polypeptide(L)'
;MELAKTYNPEEVEGKWYQYWTDNHLFSSKPDGRKPYTVVIPPPNVTGVLHMGHMLNETIQDILVRHARMEGKNACWVPGTDHASIATEAKVVNRLAEQGIKKTDLTRDEFLKHAWAWTEEHGGIILKQLRRVGASCDWDRTAFTMDEERSKSVIHVFVDLYRKGLIYRGVRMVNWDPKAKTALSDEEVVYKEEHTKLYYMKYYVSEDDGTGATGEEGEVIHQDEKGRYAVVATTRPETIMGDVAMCINPNDPKNHWLRGKKVIVPLVGRVIPVIEDEYVDIDFGTGCLKVTPAHDVNDYMLGEKYNLQAIDIFNDDATISEAAGMYVGQERFAVRKQIAVDLQQAGLMEKIEDYDNKIGCSERTGVPIEPKLSMQWFLKMQHFADLALPPVMNDEIKFYPTKYKNTYRHWLENIKDWCISRQLWWGHRIPAYYLPEGGYVVAETIEEAVKMAQEKSGNKELTAADLRQDEDALDTWFSSWLWPISLFDGIMNPDNEEFQYYYPTSDLVTGPDIIFFWVARMIMAGYEFTGKMPFKNVYFTGIVRDKLGRKMSKSLGNSPDPLDLIDRFGADGVRMGMMLAAPAGNDILFDESLCEQGRNFCNKIWNAFRLVQGWQVDADAVQPETARLAVEWFSAKLRQSAAEMADLYSKYRLSEALMEVYHLFWDEFSSWFLEMVKPAYGSPIDGKTYAAVLEAFNHLLHLLHPFMPFITEELWQHLTDRKPGESIMISPQTIAAPQSADETILAQVEHMKNVVAGVRAIRNTKNISPRELLGLQVIGTDPIATYDCLITKMANVSGVEVIATKGDGVSSFMVGTTEYAVPLGGLIDVEAELAKAEAELKHLECFLVGVKKKLSNERFVSNAPAAVVELERKKQSDAESKIATLKETIESLKK
;
A
#
# COMPACT_ATOMS: atom_id res chain seq x y z
N MET A 1 22.76 34.90 -9.66
CA MET A 1 21.37 35.41 -9.59
C MET A 1 20.96 35.33 -8.13
N GLU A 2 20.41 36.40 -7.55
CA GLU A 2 20.05 36.40 -6.12
C GLU A 2 18.81 35.53 -5.94
N LEU A 3 18.87 34.57 -5.01
CA LEU A 3 17.74 33.68 -4.71
C LEU A 3 16.60 34.46 -4.05
N ALA A 4 15.36 34.08 -4.38
CA ALA A 4 14.17 34.63 -3.75
C ALA A 4 14.21 34.51 -2.23
N LYS A 5 13.56 35.40 -1.52
CA LYS A 5 13.53 35.43 -0.05
C LYS A 5 12.91 34.17 0.56
N THR A 6 11.93 33.60 -0.14
CA THR A 6 11.21 32.38 0.26
C THR A 6 11.17 31.41 -0.90
N TYR A 7 11.16 30.11 -0.59
CA TYR A 7 10.98 29.05 -1.57
C TYR A 7 9.54 29.09 -2.13
N ASN A 8 9.41 29.11 -3.47
CA ASN A 8 8.13 29.05 -4.15
C ASN A 8 8.08 27.80 -5.04
N PRO A 9 7.38 26.72 -4.63
CA PRO A 9 7.29 25.49 -5.40
C PRO A 9 6.69 25.69 -6.80
N GLU A 10 5.68 26.55 -6.94
CA GLU A 10 4.98 26.78 -8.20
C GLU A 10 5.93 27.28 -9.33
N GLU A 11 6.87 28.15 -8.98
CA GLU A 11 7.86 28.66 -9.94
C GLU A 11 8.94 27.62 -10.28
N VAL A 12 9.24 26.71 -9.35
CA VAL A 12 10.36 25.76 -9.44
C VAL A 12 9.93 24.48 -10.13
N GLU A 13 8.77 23.92 -9.75
CA GLU A 13 8.32 22.60 -10.20
C GLU A 13 8.06 22.54 -11.70
N GLY A 14 7.30 23.46 -12.24
CA GLY A 14 7.01 23.52 -13.68
C GLY A 14 8.28 23.71 -14.52
N LYS A 15 9.17 24.60 -14.08
CA LYS A 15 10.45 24.89 -14.73
C LYS A 15 11.33 23.64 -14.85
N TRP A 16 11.56 22.91 -13.74
CA TRP A 16 12.48 21.78 -13.77
C TRP A 16 11.87 20.56 -14.41
N TYR A 17 10.57 20.33 -14.24
CA TYR A 17 9.92 19.22 -14.92
C TYR A 17 10.01 19.36 -16.45
N GLN A 18 9.77 20.57 -16.95
CA GLN A 18 9.93 20.87 -18.38
C GLN A 18 11.39 20.72 -18.83
N TYR A 19 12.34 21.22 -18.02
CA TYR A 19 13.77 21.07 -18.32
C TYR A 19 14.20 19.60 -18.43
N TRP A 20 13.76 18.75 -17.51
CA TRP A 20 14.09 17.31 -17.55
C TRP A 20 13.50 16.63 -18.78
N THR A 21 12.28 16.95 -19.15
CA THR A 21 11.62 16.38 -20.32
C THR A 21 12.22 16.87 -21.64
N ASP A 22 12.52 18.16 -21.76
CA ASP A 22 13.12 18.74 -22.97
C ASP A 22 14.54 18.20 -23.22
N ASN A 23 15.27 17.86 -22.17
CA ASN A 23 16.60 17.27 -22.27
C ASN A 23 16.58 15.73 -22.26
N HIS A 24 15.41 15.09 -22.36
CA HIS A 24 15.23 13.64 -22.39
C HIS A 24 15.91 12.89 -21.23
N LEU A 25 15.97 13.49 -20.03
CA LEU A 25 16.70 12.94 -18.90
C LEU A 25 16.02 11.69 -18.29
N PHE A 26 14.78 11.44 -18.63
CA PHE A 26 14.04 10.24 -18.21
C PHE A 26 14.10 9.11 -19.25
N SER A 27 14.53 9.38 -20.47
CA SER A 27 14.54 8.43 -21.57
C SER A 27 15.66 7.40 -21.39
N SER A 28 15.37 6.17 -21.76
CA SER A 28 16.28 5.03 -21.68
C SER A 28 16.34 4.29 -23.01
N LYS A 29 17.56 3.90 -23.40
CA LYS A 29 17.84 2.98 -24.50
C LYS A 29 18.88 1.97 -24.04
N PRO A 30 18.87 0.73 -24.55
CA PRO A 30 19.91 -0.25 -24.26
C PRO A 30 21.30 0.32 -24.49
N ASP A 31 22.19 0.18 -23.52
CA ASP A 31 23.60 0.59 -23.58
C ASP A 31 24.48 -0.34 -22.71
N GLY A 32 25.73 0.04 -22.51
CA GLY A 32 26.68 -0.78 -21.72
C GLY A 32 26.50 -0.70 -20.21
N ARG A 33 25.58 0.12 -19.69
CA ARG A 33 25.31 0.24 -18.24
C ARG A 33 24.40 -0.90 -17.78
N LYS A 34 24.43 -1.16 -16.46
CA LYS A 34 23.51 -2.10 -15.84
C LYS A 34 22.08 -1.51 -15.87
N PRO A 35 21.10 -2.22 -16.44
CA PRO A 35 19.73 -1.74 -16.44
C PRO A 35 19.12 -1.76 -15.04
N TYR A 36 18.26 -0.78 -14.77
CA TYR A 36 17.33 -0.76 -13.65
C TYR A 36 15.95 -0.46 -14.20
N THR A 37 15.12 -1.47 -14.28
CA THR A 37 13.83 -1.40 -14.95
C THR A 37 12.70 -1.50 -13.94
N VAL A 38 11.78 -0.56 -14.01
CA VAL A 38 10.52 -0.55 -13.26
C VAL A 38 9.37 -0.37 -14.24
N VAL A 39 8.31 -1.15 -14.05
CA VAL A 39 7.06 -0.97 -14.79
C VAL A 39 5.99 -0.47 -13.82
N ILE A 40 5.28 0.57 -14.23
CA ILE A 40 4.24 1.15 -13.38
C ILE A 40 3.10 0.13 -13.17
N PRO A 41 2.51 0.00 -11.96
CA PRO A 41 1.19 -0.56 -11.83
C PRO A 41 0.21 0.35 -12.61
N PRO A 42 -0.28 -0.08 -13.79
CA PRO A 42 -1.00 0.85 -14.67
C PRO A 42 -2.33 1.27 -14.03
N PRO A 43 -2.50 2.57 -13.72
CA PRO A 43 -3.74 3.04 -13.12
C PRO A 43 -4.94 2.82 -14.05
N ASN A 44 -6.06 2.42 -13.45
CA ASN A 44 -7.33 2.27 -14.17
C ASN A 44 -7.86 3.60 -14.70
N VAL A 45 -8.26 3.66 -15.96
CA VAL A 45 -8.85 4.86 -16.60
C VAL A 45 -10.27 5.17 -16.11
N THR A 46 -10.54 4.92 -14.83
CA THR A 46 -11.86 5.12 -14.18
C THR A 46 -12.03 6.45 -13.49
N GLY A 47 -11.00 7.27 -13.47
CA GLY A 47 -11.02 8.60 -12.85
C GLY A 47 -9.63 9.14 -12.55
N VAL A 48 -9.54 10.06 -11.59
CA VAL A 48 -8.28 10.70 -11.16
C VAL A 48 -7.53 9.84 -10.14
N LEU A 49 -6.23 10.09 -9.94
CA LEU A 49 -5.43 9.44 -8.92
C LEU A 49 -5.91 9.80 -7.50
N HIS A 50 -5.62 8.95 -6.54
CA HIS A 50 -5.88 9.14 -5.11
C HIS A 50 -4.58 8.98 -4.30
N MET A 51 -4.62 9.21 -2.98
CA MET A 51 -3.44 9.21 -2.12
C MET A 51 -2.65 7.88 -2.14
N GLY A 52 -3.32 6.75 -2.37
CA GLY A 52 -2.64 5.45 -2.54
C GLY A 52 -1.74 5.40 -3.79
N HIS A 53 -2.17 6.00 -4.89
CA HIS A 53 -1.33 6.16 -6.09
C HIS A 53 -0.16 7.10 -5.80
N MET A 54 -0.41 8.23 -5.11
CA MET A 54 0.66 9.17 -4.74
C MET A 54 1.78 8.50 -3.97
N LEU A 55 1.43 7.64 -3.01
CA LEU A 55 2.42 6.86 -2.26
C LEU A 55 3.19 5.90 -3.17
N ASN A 56 2.46 5.11 -3.96
CA ASN A 56 3.04 4.10 -4.83
C ASN A 56 4.02 4.72 -5.83
N GLU A 57 3.59 5.79 -6.52
CA GLU A 57 4.41 6.47 -7.53
C GLU A 57 5.61 7.19 -6.91
N THR A 58 5.47 7.75 -5.71
CA THR A 58 6.58 8.38 -5.00
C THR A 58 7.65 7.34 -4.65
N ILE A 59 7.27 6.15 -4.18
CA ILE A 59 8.22 5.08 -3.88
C ILE A 59 8.96 4.61 -5.13
N GLN A 60 8.23 4.40 -6.23
CA GLN A 60 8.85 4.03 -7.52
C GLN A 60 9.85 5.10 -7.97
N ASP A 61 9.46 6.37 -7.93
CA ASP A 61 10.32 7.48 -8.35
C ASP A 61 11.59 7.59 -7.49
N ILE A 62 11.48 7.38 -6.19
CA ILE A 62 12.63 7.35 -5.28
C ILE A 62 13.64 6.26 -5.71
N LEU A 63 13.16 5.05 -5.96
CA LEU A 63 14.01 3.93 -6.38
C LEU A 63 14.63 4.17 -7.75
N VAL A 64 13.86 4.69 -8.71
CA VAL A 64 14.32 4.99 -10.06
C VAL A 64 15.36 6.12 -10.07
N ARG A 65 15.11 7.21 -9.33
CA ARG A 65 16.09 8.31 -9.21
C ARG A 65 17.35 7.87 -8.51
N HIS A 66 17.24 7.10 -7.44
CA HIS A 66 18.40 6.53 -6.75
C HIS A 66 19.26 5.67 -7.69
N ALA A 67 18.63 4.75 -8.44
CA ALA A 67 19.34 3.91 -9.39
C ALA A 67 20.02 4.72 -10.51
N ARG A 68 19.35 5.77 -11.02
CA ARG A 68 19.91 6.66 -12.03
C ARG A 68 21.13 7.41 -11.51
N MET A 69 21.06 7.88 -10.26
CA MET A 69 22.17 8.55 -9.58
C MET A 69 23.35 7.62 -9.26
N GLU A 70 23.10 6.30 -9.14
CA GLU A 70 24.15 5.28 -9.06
C GLU A 70 24.80 4.98 -10.42
N GLY A 71 24.39 5.65 -11.50
CA GLY A 71 24.92 5.45 -12.85
C GLY A 71 24.33 4.27 -13.60
N LYS A 72 23.26 3.65 -13.10
CA LYS A 72 22.52 2.62 -13.82
C LYS A 72 21.71 3.23 -14.96
N ASN A 73 21.39 2.42 -15.97
CA ASN A 73 20.45 2.81 -17.00
C ASN A 73 19.02 2.57 -16.50
N ALA A 74 18.42 3.61 -15.94
CA ALA A 74 17.10 3.52 -15.33
C ALA A 74 16.00 3.69 -16.39
N CYS A 75 15.12 2.71 -16.49
CA CYS A 75 13.95 2.70 -17.36
C CYS A 75 12.69 2.51 -16.51
N TRP A 76 11.86 3.52 -16.41
CA TRP A 76 10.57 3.46 -15.74
C TRP A 76 9.46 3.67 -16.78
N VAL A 77 8.74 2.59 -17.09
CA VAL A 77 7.72 2.59 -18.16
C VAL A 77 6.37 2.99 -17.56
N PRO A 78 5.79 4.12 -17.99
CA PRO A 78 4.45 4.54 -17.59
C PRO A 78 3.37 3.89 -18.44
N GLY A 79 2.15 3.85 -17.93
CA GLY A 79 1.00 3.40 -18.69
C GLY A 79 -0.29 3.44 -17.90
N THR A 80 -1.37 3.01 -18.54
CA THR A 80 -2.72 2.95 -17.96
C THR A 80 -3.41 1.64 -18.31
N ASP A 81 -4.36 1.22 -17.46
CA ASP A 81 -5.16 0.01 -17.67
C ASP A 81 -6.58 0.36 -18.12
N HIS A 82 -7.07 -0.39 -19.10
CA HIS A 82 -8.43 -0.23 -19.64
C HIS A 82 -9.53 -0.62 -18.65
N ALA A 83 -9.21 -1.44 -17.64
CA ALA A 83 -10.06 -1.78 -16.50
C ALA A 83 -11.47 -2.20 -16.87
N SER A 84 -11.61 -3.17 -17.76
CA SER A 84 -12.85 -3.73 -18.36
C SER A 84 -14.18 -3.34 -17.70
N ILE A 85 -14.58 -4.04 -16.64
CA ILE A 85 -15.88 -3.85 -15.94
C ILE A 85 -16.01 -2.43 -15.39
N ALA A 86 -14.95 -1.93 -14.75
CA ALA A 86 -14.99 -0.66 -14.03
C ALA A 86 -15.15 0.52 -14.99
N THR A 87 -14.46 0.49 -16.13
CA THR A 87 -14.57 1.53 -17.18
C THR A 87 -15.91 1.42 -17.91
N GLU A 88 -16.35 0.22 -18.29
CA GLU A 88 -17.64 0.04 -18.94
C GLU A 88 -18.79 0.56 -18.05
N ALA A 89 -18.77 0.30 -16.75
CA ALA A 89 -19.77 0.81 -15.81
C ALA A 89 -19.78 2.35 -15.76
N LYS A 90 -18.62 3.00 -15.85
CA LYS A 90 -18.51 4.47 -15.90
C LYS A 90 -19.10 5.04 -17.20
N VAL A 91 -18.79 4.41 -18.33
CA VAL A 91 -19.32 4.81 -19.65
C VAL A 91 -20.84 4.63 -19.69
N VAL A 92 -21.37 3.50 -19.20
CA VAL A 92 -22.79 3.24 -19.11
C VAL A 92 -23.51 4.29 -18.26
N ASN A 93 -22.94 4.64 -17.09
CA ASN A 93 -23.53 5.68 -16.23
C ASN A 93 -23.54 7.05 -16.92
N ARG A 94 -22.43 7.45 -17.60
CA ARG A 94 -22.35 8.71 -18.36
C ARG A 94 -23.39 8.76 -19.50
N LEU A 95 -23.59 7.65 -20.19
CA LEU A 95 -24.61 7.55 -21.24
C LEU A 95 -26.03 7.64 -20.64
N ALA A 96 -26.27 7.01 -19.49
CA ALA A 96 -27.56 7.08 -18.80
C ALA A 96 -27.91 8.51 -18.36
N GLU A 97 -26.94 9.30 -17.90
CA GLU A 97 -27.11 10.73 -17.61
C GLU A 97 -27.53 11.54 -18.85
N GLN A 98 -27.17 11.07 -20.04
CA GLN A 98 -27.55 11.66 -21.33
C GLN A 98 -28.87 11.05 -21.88
N GLY A 99 -29.52 10.12 -21.12
CA GLY A 99 -30.73 9.45 -21.53
C GLY A 99 -30.54 8.31 -22.54
N ILE A 100 -29.31 7.86 -22.75
CA ILE A 100 -28.95 6.80 -23.70
C ILE A 100 -28.70 5.51 -22.91
N LYS A 101 -29.38 4.42 -23.32
CA LYS A 101 -29.17 3.08 -22.76
C LYS A 101 -28.15 2.32 -23.62
N LYS A 102 -27.32 1.50 -23.01
CA LYS A 102 -26.37 0.63 -23.75
C LYS A 102 -27.08 -0.24 -24.78
N THR A 103 -28.29 -0.71 -24.46
CA THR A 103 -29.16 -1.53 -25.35
C THR A 103 -29.63 -0.82 -26.62
N ASP A 104 -29.56 0.52 -26.66
CA ASP A 104 -29.96 1.31 -27.81
C ASP A 104 -28.79 1.49 -28.82
N LEU A 105 -27.59 1.02 -28.46
CA LEU A 105 -26.36 1.15 -29.24
C LEU A 105 -25.89 -0.19 -29.79
N THR A 106 -25.23 -0.13 -30.94
CA THR A 106 -24.37 -1.23 -31.40
C THR A 106 -23.05 -1.27 -30.62
N ARG A 107 -22.37 -2.40 -30.68
CA ARG A 107 -21.01 -2.54 -30.07
C ARG A 107 -20.06 -1.42 -30.52
N ASP A 108 -19.99 -1.16 -31.82
CA ASP A 108 -19.08 -0.15 -32.38
C ASP A 108 -19.41 1.28 -31.92
N GLU A 109 -20.71 1.59 -31.80
CA GLU A 109 -21.13 2.89 -31.25
C GLU A 109 -20.77 3.03 -29.79
N PHE A 110 -20.98 1.98 -28.98
CA PHE A 110 -20.58 1.98 -27.58
C PHE A 110 -19.07 2.12 -27.41
N LEU A 111 -18.28 1.41 -28.21
CA LEU A 111 -16.82 1.48 -28.16
C LEU A 111 -16.28 2.87 -28.47
N LYS A 112 -16.93 3.65 -29.36
CA LYS A 112 -16.55 5.06 -29.57
C LYS A 112 -16.66 5.89 -28.29
N HIS A 113 -17.72 5.69 -27.52
CA HIS A 113 -17.88 6.37 -26.21
C HIS A 113 -16.84 5.92 -25.19
N ALA A 114 -16.52 4.62 -25.17
CA ALA A 114 -15.52 4.07 -24.27
C ALA A 114 -14.10 4.57 -24.61
N TRP A 115 -13.75 4.67 -25.89
CA TRP A 115 -12.47 5.25 -26.30
C TRP A 115 -12.37 6.75 -25.97
N ALA A 116 -13.43 7.54 -26.21
CA ALA A 116 -13.46 8.95 -25.81
C ALA A 116 -13.29 9.14 -24.30
N TRP A 117 -13.91 8.28 -23.48
CA TRP A 117 -13.71 8.24 -22.03
C TRP A 117 -12.25 7.99 -21.68
N THR A 118 -11.63 7.02 -22.33
CA THR A 118 -10.24 6.60 -22.07
C THR A 118 -9.24 7.67 -22.42
N GLU A 119 -9.41 8.36 -23.54
CA GLU A 119 -8.56 9.49 -23.93
C GLU A 119 -8.63 10.63 -22.92
N GLU A 120 -9.84 10.98 -22.48
CA GLU A 120 -10.06 12.03 -21.48
C GLU A 120 -9.37 11.70 -20.15
N HIS A 121 -9.67 10.55 -19.56
CA HIS A 121 -9.22 10.18 -18.21
C HIS A 121 -7.77 9.70 -18.17
N GLY A 122 -7.30 9.00 -19.19
CA GLY A 122 -5.90 8.62 -19.32
C GLY A 122 -4.97 9.84 -19.38
N GLY A 123 -5.37 10.88 -20.13
CA GLY A 123 -4.63 12.14 -20.19
C GLY A 123 -4.55 12.87 -18.84
N ILE A 124 -5.61 12.83 -18.04
CA ILE A 124 -5.62 13.42 -16.68
C ILE A 124 -4.64 12.67 -15.76
N ILE A 125 -4.68 11.34 -15.75
CA ILE A 125 -3.80 10.51 -14.95
C ILE A 125 -2.33 10.80 -15.23
N LEU A 126 -1.94 10.82 -16.50
CA LEU A 126 -0.56 11.10 -16.91
C LEU A 126 -0.10 12.52 -16.53
N LYS A 127 -1.00 13.50 -16.55
CA LYS A 127 -0.71 14.86 -16.05
C LYS A 127 -0.50 14.88 -14.53
N GLN A 128 -1.32 14.14 -13.80
CA GLN A 128 -1.17 14.04 -12.33
C GLN A 128 0.16 13.40 -11.94
N LEU A 129 0.60 12.36 -12.65
CA LEU A 129 1.92 11.75 -12.46
C LEU A 129 3.08 12.74 -12.68
N ARG A 130 2.97 13.58 -13.70
CA ARG A 130 3.97 14.65 -13.94
C ARG A 130 3.99 15.69 -12.82
N ARG A 131 2.84 16.04 -12.28
CA ARG A 131 2.73 16.99 -11.14
C ARG A 131 3.38 16.47 -9.86
N VAL A 132 3.35 15.17 -9.63
CA VAL A 132 4.06 14.51 -8.52
C VAL A 132 5.58 14.49 -8.72
N GLY A 133 6.05 14.73 -9.92
CA GLY A 133 7.47 14.68 -10.27
C GLY A 133 7.95 13.30 -10.74
N ALA A 134 7.05 12.42 -11.16
CA ALA A 134 7.40 11.10 -11.64
C ALA A 134 8.37 11.14 -12.83
N SER A 135 9.53 10.49 -12.70
CA SER A 135 10.60 10.48 -13.71
C SER A 135 10.46 9.31 -14.70
N CYS A 136 9.24 9.13 -15.22
CA CYS A 136 8.92 8.10 -16.20
C CYS A 136 9.54 8.40 -17.57
N ASP A 137 9.91 7.36 -18.28
CA ASP A 137 10.23 7.44 -19.73
C ASP A 137 8.92 7.59 -20.53
N TRP A 138 8.52 8.84 -20.72
CA TRP A 138 7.23 9.17 -21.34
C TRP A 138 7.11 8.74 -22.80
N ASP A 139 8.24 8.53 -23.48
CA ASP A 139 8.26 8.05 -24.87
C ASP A 139 7.78 6.60 -24.96
N ARG A 140 7.80 5.86 -23.83
CA ARG A 140 7.33 4.48 -23.69
C ARG A 140 5.93 4.36 -23.13
N THR A 141 5.17 5.45 -23.04
CA THR A 141 3.82 5.41 -22.50
C THR A 141 2.97 4.36 -23.22
N ALA A 142 2.41 3.42 -22.48
CA ALA A 142 1.64 2.31 -23.01
C ALA A 142 0.24 2.23 -22.41
N PHE A 143 -0.65 1.56 -23.10
CA PHE A 143 -2.01 1.28 -22.69
C PHE A 143 -2.30 -0.23 -22.84
N THR A 144 -2.92 -0.85 -21.86
CA THR A 144 -3.14 -2.31 -21.88
C THR A 144 -3.97 -2.79 -23.07
N MET A 145 -4.70 -1.90 -23.74
CA MET A 145 -5.51 -2.18 -24.94
C MET A 145 -4.98 -1.51 -26.21
N ASP A 146 -3.75 -1.02 -26.23
CA ASP A 146 -3.15 -0.57 -27.48
C ASP A 146 -2.87 -1.75 -28.44
N GLU A 147 -2.54 -1.44 -29.68
CA GLU A 147 -2.40 -2.45 -30.73
C GLU A 147 -1.36 -3.53 -30.42
N GLU A 148 -0.19 -3.15 -29.92
CA GLU A 148 0.91 -4.08 -29.65
C GLU A 148 0.58 -4.99 -28.45
N ARG A 149 0.03 -4.44 -27.36
CA ARG A 149 -0.38 -5.21 -26.19
C ARG A 149 -1.55 -6.11 -26.53
N SER A 150 -2.49 -5.64 -27.34
CA SER A 150 -3.61 -6.45 -27.82
C SER A 150 -3.18 -7.66 -28.65
N LYS A 151 -2.20 -7.49 -29.55
CA LYS A 151 -1.63 -8.63 -30.30
C LYS A 151 -1.05 -9.68 -29.37
N SER A 152 -0.29 -9.27 -28.37
CA SER A 152 0.29 -10.17 -27.35
C SER A 152 -0.79 -10.93 -26.58
N VAL A 153 -1.86 -10.26 -26.17
CA VAL A 153 -2.99 -10.87 -25.45
C VAL A 153 -3.70 -11.92 -26.28
N ILE A 154 -4.00 -11.61 -27.53
CA ILE A 154 -4.67 -12.54 -28.46
C ILE A 154 -3.77 -13.75 -28.75
N HIS A 155 -2.49 -13.52 -29.01
CA HIS A 155 -1.51 -14.59 -29.24
C HIS A 155 -1.45 -15.56 -28.04
N VAL A 156 -1.34 -15.02 -26.83
CA VAL A 156 -1.31 -15.80 -25.59
C VAL A 156 -2.60 -16.61 -25.39
N PHE A 157 -3.75 -16.03 -25.66
CA PHE A 157 -5.03 -16.77 -25.58
C PHE A 157 -5.02 -17.97 -26.53
N VAL A 158 -4.64 -17.77 -27.80
CA VAL A 158 -4.60 -18.81 -28.82
C VAL A 158 -3.58 -19.91 -28.47
N ASP A 159 -2.39 -19.53 -28.00
CA ASP A 159 -1.36 -20.48 -27.59
C ASP A 159 -1.81 -21.34 -26.41
N LEU A 160 -2.37 -20.73 -25.37
CA LEU A 160 -2.90 -21.45 -24.19
C LEU A 160 -4.09 -22.34 -24.53
N TYR A 161 -4.93 -21.91 -25.46
CA TYR A 161 -6.01 -22.75 -25.97
C TYR A 161 -5.46 -23.99 -26.74
N ARG A 162 -4.47 -23.80 -27.61
CA ARG A 162 -3.80 -24.90 -28.33
C ARG A 162 -3.11 -25.89 -27.39
N LYS A 163 -2.57 -25.41 -26.27
CA LYS A 163 -2.00 -26.23 -25.19
C LYS A 163 -3.07 -26.93 -24.33
N GLY A 164 -4.36 -26.68 -24.56
CA GLY A 164 -5.45 -27.26 -23.77
C GLY A 164 -5.57 -26.72 -22.34
N LEU A 165 -4.92 -25.57 -22.07
CA LEU A 165 -4.98 -24.86 -20.78
C LEU A 165 -6.20 -23.93 -20.71
N ILE A 166 -6.64 -23.37 -21.84
CA ILE A 166 -7.92 -22.65 -21.94
C ILE A 166 -9.01 -23.60 -22.43
N TYR A 167 -10.16 -23.58 -21.80
CA TYR A 167 -11.33 -24.34 -22.19
C TYR A 167 -12.62 -23.54 -22.01
N ARG A 168 -13.67 -23.94 -22.72
CA ARG A 168 -15.02 -23.39 -22.59
C ARG A 168 -15.94 -24.45 -21.97
N GLY A 169 -16.66 -24.08 -20.94
CA GLY A 169 -17.53 -25.02 -20.22
C GLY A 169 -18.55 -24.35 -19.30
N VAL A 170 -19.56 -25.12 -18.91
CA VAL A 170 -20.53 -24.70 -17.90
C VAL A 170 -19.93 -24.93 -16.51
N ARG A 171 -19.87 -23.89 -15.70
CA ARG A 171 -19.42 -23.93 -14.31
C ARG A 171 -20.27 -23.00 -13.46
N MET A 172 -20.27 -23.25 -12.16
CA MET A 172 -20.79 -22.28 -11.19
C MET A 172 -19.82 -21.09 -11.13
N VAL A 173 -20.32 -19.90 -11.41
CA VAL A 173 -19.56 -18.64 -11.35
C VAL A 173 -20.22 -17.65 -10.40
N ASN A 174 -19.42 -16.69 -9.91
CA ASN A 174 -19.95 -15.51 -9.23
C ASN A 174 -20.50 -14.56 -10.29
N TRP A 175 -21.77 -14.23 -10.22
CA TRP A 175 -22.46 -13.39 -11.20
C TRP A 175 -22.80 -12.03 -10.58
N ASP A 176 -22.42 -10.95 -11.26
CA ASP A 176 -22.86 -9.60 -10.93
C ASP A 176 -24.14 -9.25 -11.68
N PRO A 177 -25.30 -9.22 -11.02
CA PRO A 177 -26.58 -8.99 -11.71
C PRO A 177 -26.76 -7.54 -12.18
N LYS A 178 -26.02 -6.58 -11.62
CA LYS A 178 -26.09 -5.18 -12.07
C LYS A 178 -25.24 -4.95 -13.31
N ALA A 179 -24.04 -5.50 -13.35
CA ALA A 179 -23.16 -5.46 -14.51
C ALA A 179 -23.52 -6.54 -15.55
N LYS A 180 -24.33 -7.54 -15.18
CA LYS A 180 -24.72 -8.70 -16.00
C LYS A 180 -23.51 -9.45 -16.56
N THR A 181 -22.55 -9.74 -15.71
CA THR A 181 -21.30 -10.41 -16.08
C THR A 181 -20.78 -11.33 -14.99
N ALA A 182 -20.01 -12.33 -15.40
CA ALA A 182 -19.25 -13.17 -14.47
C ALA A 182 -18.12 -12.41 -13.81
N LEU A 183 -17.79 -12.80 -12.59
CA LEU A 183 -16.66 -12.33 -11.79
C LEU A 183 -15.73 -13.49 -11.44
N SER A 184 -14.46 -13.20 -11.23
CA SER A 184 -13.56 -14.14 -10.57
C SER A 184 -13.79 -14.15 -9.04
N ASP A 185 -13.30 -15.18 -8.35
CA ASP A 185 -13.49 -15.31 -6.90
C ASP A 185 -12.86 -14.14 -6.13
N GLU A 186 -11.75 -13.61 -6.64
CA GLU A 186 -11.03 -12.48 -6.05
C GLU A 186 -11.79 -11.15 -6.14
N GLU A 187 -12.72 -11.01 -7.10
CA GLU A 187 -13.57 -9.81 -7.28
C GLU A 187 -14.77 -9.77 -6.33
N VAL A 188 -14.91 -10.77 -5.45
CA VAL A 188 -16.00 -10.85 -4.46
C VAL A 188 -15.51 -10.38 -3.10
N VAL A 189 -16.12 -9.32 -2.58
CA VAL A 189 -15.83 -8.75 -1.25
C VAL A 189 -16.94 -9.15 -0.29
N TYR A 190 -16.58 -9.76 0.84
CA TYR A 190 -17.55 -10.15 1.86
C TYR A 190 -17.86 -9.00 2.81
N LYS A 191 -19.16 -8.73 2.99
CA LYS A 191 -19.69 -7.72 3.91
C LYS A 191 -20.54 -8.39 4.98
N GLU A 192 -20.42 -7.93 6.23
CA GLU A 192 -21.35 -8.32 7.28
C GLU A 192 -22.68 -7.62 7.07
N GLU A 193 -23.77 -8.38 7.13
CA GLU A 193 -25.13 -7.87 6.99
C GLU A 193 -26.05 -8.52 8.02
N HIS A 194 -26.86 -7.68 8.67
CA HIS A 194 -27.95 -8.13 9.53
C HIS A 194 -29.12 -8.56 8.66
N THR A 195 -29.42 -9.85 8.64
CA THR A 195 -30.46 -10.47 7.84
C THR A 195 -31.39 -11.29 8.73
N LYS A 196 -32.26 -12.03 8.11
CA LYS A 196 -33.18 -12.98 8.78
C LYS A 196 -32.84 -14.39 8.40
N LEU A 197 -33.03 -15.31 9.33
CA LEU A 197 -33.00 -16.75 9.12
C LEU A 197 -34.45 -17.26 9.17
N TYR A 198 -34.89 -17.88 8.10
CA TYR A 198 -36.25 -18.32 7.88
C TYR A 198 -36.34 -19.84 8.06
N TYR A 199 -37.18 -20.31 8.97
CA TYR A 199 -37.42 -21.70 9.25
C TYR A 199 -38.71 -22.13 8.61
N MET A 200 -38.66 -23.05 7.62
CA MET A 200 -39.75 -23.44 6.78
C MET A 200 -40.11 -24.91 6.94
N LYS A 201 -41.41 -25.23 6.82
CA LYS A 201 -41.96 -26.59 6.93
C LYS A 201 -41.98 -27.28 5.57
N TYR A 202 -41.28 -28.41 5.46
CA TYR A 202 -41.33 -29.33 4.31
C TYR A 202 -42.09 -30.56 4.71
N TYR A 203 -43.34 -30.66 4.35
CA TYR A 203 -44.17 -31.83 4.70
C TYR A 203 -43.72 -33.08 3.98
N VAL A 204 -43.77 -34.24 4.67
CA VAL A 204 -43.47 -35.54 4.05
C VAL A 204 -44.59 -35.89 3.06
N SER A 205 -44.19 -36.23 1.83
CA SER A 205 -45.11 -36.67 0.80
C SER A 205 -45.43 -38.15 1.00
N GLU A 206 -46.75 -38.50 0.94
CA GLU A 206 -47.22 -39.89 1.10
C GLU A 206 -46.68 -40.53 2.37
N ASP A 207 -46.85 -39.85 3.49
CA ASP A 207 -46.31 -40.29 4.77
C ASP A 207 -47.04 -41.53 5.28
N ASP A 208 -46.36 -42.66 5.32
CA ASP A 208 -46.89 -43.95 5.78
C ASP A 208 -46.76 -44.17 7.30
N GLY A 209 -46.23 -43.12 8.01
CA GLY A 209 -46.01 -43.20 9.46
C GLY A 209 -44.78 -44.00 9.88
N THR A 210 -44.03 -44.55 8.92
CA THR A 210 -42.82 -45.35 9.21
C THR A 210 -41.57 -44.47 9.35
N GLY A 211 -40.46 -45.05 9.74
CA GLY A 211 -39.14 -44.42 9.81
C GLY A 211 -38.78 -43.81 11.16
N ALA A 212 -39.76 -43.64 12.07
CA ALA A 212 -39.45 -43.26 13.45
C ALA A 212 -38.85 -44.48 14.18
N THR A 213 -37.61 -44.30 14.71
CA THR A 213 -36.88 -45.41 15.40
C THR A 213 -37.09 -45.39 16.90
N GLY A 214 -37.54 -44.27 17.46
CA GLY A 214 -37.65 -44.02 18.90
C GLY A 214 -36.29 -43.93 19.58
N GLU A 215 -35.19 -43.74 18.83
CA GLU A 215 -33.85 -43.56 19.34
C GLU A 215 -33.69 -42.23 20.09
N GLU A 216 -32.78 -42.18 21.04
CA GLU A 216 -32.47 -40.99 21.81
C GLU A 216 -31.89 -39.90 20.86
N GLY A 217 -32.52 -38.73 20.86
CA GLY A 217 -32.13 -37.59 20.02
C GLY A 217 -32.95 -37.39 18.75
N GLU A 218 -33.87 -38.31 18.39
CA GLU A 218 -34.77 -38.16 17.24
C GLU A 218 -35.74 -36.99 17.45
N VAL A 219 -35.91 -36.12 16.41
CA VAL A 219 -36.77 -34.93 16.44
C VAL A 219 -37.79 -35.03 15.32
N ILE A 220 -39.06 -35.36 15.65
CA ILE A 220 -40.16 -35.45 14.71
C ILE A 220 -41.10 -34.28 14.92
N HIS A 221 -41.20 -33.41 13.90
CA HIS A 221 -42.18 -32.34 13.87
C HIS A 221 -43.48 -32.83 13.20
N GLN A 222 -44.62 -32.54 13.85
CA GLN A 222 -45.92 -32.93 13.37
C GLN A 222 -46.99 -31.90 13.73
N ASP A 223 -47.93 -31.63 12.80
CA ASP A 223 -49.13 -30.86 13.06
C ASP A 223 -50.34 -31.52 12.39
N GLU A 224 -51.46 -30.80 12.26
CA GLU A 224 -52.71 -31.31 11.66
C GLU A 224 -52.55 -31.73 10.20
N LYS A 225 -51.57 -31.18 9.46
CA LYS A 225 -51.28 -31.48 8.06
C LYS A 225 -50.37 -32.68 7.85
N GLY A 226 -49.70 -33.16 8.91
CA GLY A 226 -48.80 -34.31 8.85
C GLY A 226 -47.44 -34.04 9.44
N ARG A 227 -46.49 -34.98 9.23
CA ARG A 227 -45.08 -34.82 9.68
C ARG A 227 -44.31 -33.96 8.69
N TYR A 228 -43.41 -33.15 9.20
CA TYR A 228 -42.62 -32.24 8.37
C TYR A 228 -41.16 -32.08 8.89
N ALA A 229 -40.26 -31.84 7.97
CA ALA A 229 -38.92 -31.40 8.25
C ALA A 229 -38.85 -29.88 8.34
N VAL A 230 -37.98 -29.34 9.15
CA VAL A 230 -37.71 -27.89 9.24
C VAL A 230 -36.41 -27.55 8.56
N VAL A 231 -36.46 -26.67 7.58
CA VAL A 231 -35.27 -26.15 6.88
C VAL A 231 -35.05 -24.69 7.25
N ALA A 232 -33.83 -24.32 7.60
CA ALA A 232 -33.44 -22.95 7.88
C ALA A 232 -32.63 -22.36 6.72
N THR A 233 -33.01 -21.18 6.23
CA THR A 233 -32.30 -20.49 5.15
C THR A 233 -32.33 -18.97 5.31
N THR A 234 -31.29 -18.29 4.87
CA THR A 234 -31.27 -16.83 4.73
C THR A 234 -31.88 -16.36 3.37
N ARG A 235 -32.14 -17.32 2.47
CA ARG A 235 -32.55 -17.08 1.07
C ARG A 235 -33.85 -17.83 0.73
N PRO A 236 -34.98 -17.49 1.35
CA PRO A 236 -36.25 -18.21 1.13
C PRO A 236 -36.75 -18.10 -0.33
N GLU A 237 -36.38 -17.07 -1.09
CA GLU A 237 -36.70 -16.95 -2.51
C GLU A 237 -36.14 -18.08 -3.37
N THR A 238 -35.09 -18.79 -2.94
CA THR A 238 -34.45 -19.85 -3.73
C THR A 238 -35.17 -21.19 -3.65
N ILE A 239 -36.19 -21.33 -2.79
CA ILE A 239 -36.95 -22.62 -2.68
C ILE A 239 -37.59 -23.04 -3.98
N MET A 240 -37.92 -22.09 -4.85
CA MET A 240 -38.48 -22.39 -6.18
C MET A 240 -37.55 -23.25 -7.05
N GLY A 241 -36.24 -23.27 -6.73
CA GLY A 241 -35.23 -24.08 -7.40
C GLY A 241 -34.84 -25.35 -6.64
N ASP A 242 -35.46 -25.68 -5.50
CA ASP A 242 -35.11 -26.84 -4.70
C ASP A 242 -35.45 -28.14 -5.44
N VAL A 243 -34.50 -29.10 -5.41
CA VAL A 243 -34.58 -30.38 -6.11
C VAL A 243 -34.32 -31.58 -5.19
N ALA A 244 -33.78 -31.35 -4.00
CA ALA A 244 -33.61 -32.38 -2.96
C ALA A 244 -33.56 -31.70 -1.58
N MET A 245 -33.77 -32.50 -0.56
CA MET A 245 -33.37 -32.18 0.82
C MET A 245 -32.20 -33.10 1.20
N CYS A 246 -31.19 -32.57 1.86
CA CYS A 246 -30.06 -33.35 2.32
C CYS A 246 -30.00 -33.44 3.84
N ILE A 247 -29.74 -34.63 4.38
CA ILE A 247 -29.53 -34.90 5.81
C ILE A 247 -28.18 -35.58 5.99
N ASN A 248 -27.58 -35.48 7.18
CA ASN A 248 -26.37 -36.22 7.47
C ASN A 248 -26.74 -37.67 7.86
N PRO A 249 -26.10 -38.71 7.26
CA PRO A 249 -26.37 -40.11 7.58
C PRO A 249 -26.11 -40.48 9.06
N ASN A 250 -25.31 -39.69 9.76
CA ASN A 250 -24.98 -39.91 11.17
C ASN A 250 -25.79 -39.03 12.14
N ASP A 251 -26.76 -38.24 11.67
CA ASP A 251 -27.57 -37.34 12.48
C ASP A 251 -28.83 -38.08 13.02
N PRO A 252 -28.90 -38.43 14.29
CA PRO A 252 -30.06 -39.11 14.86
C PRO A 252 -31.34 -38.28 14.83
N LYS A 253 -31.24 -36.95 14.80
CA LYS A 253 -32.40 -36.02 14.79
C LYS A 253 -33.27 -36.28 13.59
N ASN A 254 -32.66 -36.54 12.45
CA ASN A 254 -33.31 -36.54 11.15
C ASN A 254 -33.34 -37.93 10.46
N HIS A 255 -32.91 -39.01 11.13
CA HIS A 255 -32.90 -40.38 10.59
C HIS A 255 -34.28 -40.84 10.06
N TRP A 256 -35.37 -40.41 10.68
CA TRP A 256 -36.73 -40.74 10.29
C TRP A 256 -37.11 -40.27 8.88
N LEU A 257 -36.33 -39.33 8.30
CA LEU A 257 -36.50 -38.82 6.93
C LEU A 257 -35.85 -39.70 5.85
N ARG A 258 -35.04 -40.70 6.23
CA ARG A 258 -34.37 -41.59 5.27
C ARG A 258 -35.34 -42.21 4.27
N GLY A 259 -35.00 -42.16 2.98
CA GLY A 259 -35.77 -42.74 1.89
C GLY A 259 -37.13 -42.07 1.63
N LYS A 260 -37.47 -41.01 2.37
CA LYS A 260 -38.71 -40.28 2.19
C LYS A 260 -38.58 -39.21 1.15
N LYS A 261 -39.71 -38.67 0.76
CA LYS A 261 -39.83 -37.48 -0.10
C LYS A 261 -40.51 -36.37 0.68
N VAL A 262 -40.18 -35.14 0.37
CA VAL A 262 -40.78 -33.96 1.01
C VAL A 262 -41.35 -33.00 -0.06
N ILE A 263 -42.28 -32.18 0.35
CA ILE A 263 -42.97 -31.22 -0.52
C ILE A 263 -42.35 -29.83 -0.30
N VAL A 264 -41.83 -29.21 -1.36
CA VAL A 264 -41.31 -27.84 -1.32
C VAL A 264 -42.49 -26.89 -1.00
N PRO A 265 -42.37 -26.08 0.07
CA PRO A 265 -43.44 -25.19 0.51
C PRO A 265 -43.79 -24.16 -0.60
N LEU A 266 -45.07 -23.82 -0.73
CA LEU A 266 -45.71 -23.01 -1.76
C LEU A 266 -45.56 -23.53 -3.19
N VAL A 267 -44.46 -24.13 -3.56
CA VAL A 267 -44.18 -24.66 -4.91
C VAL A 267 -44.90 -25.96 -5.18
N GLY A 268 -45.06 -26.80 -4.15
CA GLY A 268 -45.75 -28.10 -4.27
C GLY A 268 -44.93 -29.22 -4.94
N ARG A 269 -43.67 -28.95 -5.33
CA ARG A 269 -42.78 -29.96 -5.92
C ARG A 269 -42.40 -30.98 -4.89
N VAL A 270 -42.58 -32.29 -5.26
CA VAL A 270 -42.11 -33.40 -4.45
C VAL A 270 -40.63 -33.68 -4.76
N ILE A 271 -39.78 -33.65 -3.76
CA ILE A 271 -38.33 -33.84 -3.87
C ILE A 271 -37.83 -34.97 -2.98
N PRO A 272 -36.76 -35.70 -3.35
CA PRO A 272 -36.20 -36.77 -2.52
C PRO A 272 -35.40 -36.21 -1.33
N VAL A 273 -35.32 -36.98 -0.26
CA VAL A 273 -34.36 -36.81 0.79
C VAL A 273 -33.09 -37.62 0.45
N ILE A 274 -31.96 -36.96 0.34
CA ILE A 274 -30.63 -37.58 0.12
C ILE A 274 -29.80 -37.50 1.37
N GLU A 275 -28.74 -38.32 1.47
CA GLU A 275 -27.87 -38.41 2.64
C GLU A 275 -26.45 -38.04 2.25
N ASP A 276 -25.86 -37.08 2.96
CA ASP A 276 -24.47 -36.68 2.75
C ASP A 276 -23.84 -36.16 4.06
N GLU A 277 -22.58 -36.55 4.30
CA GLU A 277 -21.81 -36.10 5.47
C GLU A 277 -21.46 -34.61 5.41
N TYR A 278 -21.66 -33.96 4.28
CA TYR A 278 -21.52 -32.52 4.11
C TYR A 278 -22.40 -31.70 5.07
N VAL A 279 -23.59 -32.22 5.41
CA VAL A 279 -24.51 -31.51 6.31
C VAL A 279 -23.97 -31.55 7.73
N ASP A 280 -23.75 -30.36 8.32
CA ASP A 280 -23.31 -30.22 9.68
C ASP A 280 -24.43 -30.60 10.67
N ILE A 281 -24.19 -31.58 11.50
CA ILE A 281 -25.15 -32.13 12.51
C ILE A 281 -25.47 -31.08 13.59
N ASP A 282 -24.51 -30.23 13.92
CA ASP A 282 -24.60 -29.27 15.01
C ASP A 282 -25.11 -27.88 14.54
N PHE A 283 -25.18 -27.67 13.23
CA PHE A 283 -25.64 -26.42 12.67
C PHE A 283 -27.11 -26.44 12.23
N GLY A 284 -27.91 -25.48 12.70
CA GLY A 284 -29.30 -25.29 12.32
C GLY A 284 -30.20 -26.47 12.68
N THR A 285 -30.95 -26.95 11.70
CA THR A 285 -31.92 -28.05 11.87
C THR A 285 -31.38 -29.41 11.47
N GLY A 286 -30.19 -29.47 10.86
CA GLY A 286 -29.64 -30.70 10.26
C GLY A 286 -30.34 -31.11 8.93
N CYS A 287 -31.27 -30.30 8.45
CA CYS A 287 -31.95 -30.48 7.14
C CYS A 287 -31.53 -29.35 6.21
N LEU A 288 -30.85 -29.68 5.12
CA LEU A 288 -30.37 -28.73 4.10
C LEU A 288 -31.23 -28.83 2.84
N LYS A 289 -31.82 -27.72 2.39
CA LYS A 289 -32.42 -27.66 1.07
C LYS A 289 -31.32 -27.63 0.01
N VAL A 290 -31.48 -28.30 -1.10
CA VAL A 290 -30.49 -28.40 -2.17
C VAL A 290 -31.01 -27.70 -3.43
N THR A 291 -30.31 -26.59 -3.79
CA THR A 291 -30.63 -25.72 -4.94
C THR A 291 -29.39 -25.59 -5.84
N PRO A 292 -29.09 -26.58 -6.69
CA PRO A 292 -27.83 -26.67 -7.42
C PRO A 292 -27.52 -25.50 -8.34
N ALA A 293 -28.51 -24.73 -8.78
CA ALA A 293 -28.30 -23.59 -9.66
C ALA A 293 -27.86 -22.30 -8.90
N HIS A 294 -27.98 -22.25 -7.55
CA HIS A 294 -27.85 -20.99 -6.78
C HIS A 294 -26.97 -21.07 -5.55
N ASP A 295 -26.30 -22.20 -5.35
CA ASP A 295 -25.29 -22.36 -4.30
C ASP A 295 -24.17 -23.29 -4.77
N VAL A 296 -22.91 -22.93 -4.46
CA VAL A 296 -21.74 -23.69 -4.90
C VAL A 296 -21.69 -25.10 -4.30
N ASN A 297 -22.04 -25.25 -3.03
CA ASN A 297 -22.03 -26.53 -2.33
C ASN A 297 -23.21 -27.40 -2.77
N ASP A 298 -24.37 -26.80 -2.97
CA ASP A 298 -25.55 -27.49 -3.53
C ASP A 298 -25.27 -27.94 -4.96
N TYR A 299 -24.50 -27.19 -5.74
CA TYR A 299 -24.07 -27.63 -7.07
C TYR A 299 -23.20 -28.88 -6.99
N MET A 300 -22.25 -28.98 -6.05
CA MET A 300 -21.42 -30.16 -5.85
C MET A 300 -22.26 -31.38 -5.44
N LEU A 301 -23.25 -31.18 -4.57
CA LEU A 301 -24.24 -32.23 -4.24
C LEU A 301 -25.06 -32.61 -5.47
N GLY A 302 -25.46 -31.63 -6.29
CA GLY A 302 -26.15 -31.85 -7.55
C GLY A 302 -25.37 -32.74 -8.51
N GLU A 303 -24.11 -32.50 -8.72
CA GLU A 303 -23.23 -33.36 -9.54
C GLU A 303 -23.09 -34.76 -8.93
N LYS A 304 -22.83 -34.87 -7.61
CA LYS A 304 -22.66 -36.15 -6.91
C LYS A 304 -23.86 -37.04 -6.98
N TYR A 305 -25.08 -36.49 -6.87
CA TYR A 305 -26.35 -37.22 -6.84
C TYR A 305 -27.14 -37.09 -8.13
N ASN A 306 -26.54 -36.54 -9.19
CA ASN A 306 -27.18 -36.33 -10.51
C ASN A 306 -28.54 -35.62 -10.43
N LEU A 307 -28.56 -34.52 -9.68
CA LEU A 307 -29.78 -33.72 -9.50
C LEU A 307 -29.90 -32.65 -10.59
N GLN A 308 -31.12 -32.31 -10.98
CA GLN A 308 -31.38 -31.25 -11.92
C GLN A 308 -31.03 -29.88 -11.31
N ALA A 309 -30.43 -28.99 -12.09
CA ALA A 309 -30.27 -27.60 -11.73
C ALA A 309 -31.39 -26.75 -12.34
N ILE A 310 -32.19 -26.07 -11.52
CA ILE A 310 -33.27 -25.18 -11.95
C ILE A 310 -32.82 -23.74 -11.69
N ASP A 311 -32.50 -23.03 -12.77
CA ASP A 311 -32.08 -21.61 -12.67
C ASP A 311 -33.32 -20.71 -12.59
N ILE A 312 -33.56 -20.18 -11.40
CA ILE A 312 -34.74 -19.33 -11.10
C ILE A 312 -34.46 -17.85 -11.29
N PHE A 313 -33.26 -17.44 -11.69
CA PHE A 313 -32.91 -16.03 -11.90
C PHE A 313 -32.53 -15.73 -13.34
N ASN A 314 -33.04 -14.61 -13.84
CA ASN A 314 -32.51 -13.96 -15.03
C ASN A 314 -31.15 -13.31 -14.76
N ASP A 315 -30.50 -12.81 -15.81
CA ASP A 315 -29.18 -12.19 -15.70
C ASP A 315 -29.14 -10.91 -14.82
N ASP A 316 -30.28 -10.25 -14.64
CA ASP A 316 -30.43 -9.11 -13.73
C ASP A 316 -30.94 -9.49 -12.33
N ALA A 317 -30.97 -10.80 -12.03
CA ALA A 317 -31.49 -11.39 -10.81
C ALA A 317 -32.99 -11.09 -10.55
N THR A 318 -33.75 -10.80 -11.56
CA THR A 318 -35.21 -10.95 -11.50
C THR A 318 -35.58 -12.42 -11.61
N ILE A 319 -36.76 -12.79 -11.09
CA ILE A 319 -37.21 -14.20 -11.13
C ILE A 319 -37.48 -14.61 -12.55
N SER A 320 -36.96 -15.78 -12.95
CA SER A 320 -37.13 -16.36 -14.28
C SER A 320 -38.45 -17.13 -14.39
N GLU A 321 -38.84 -17.48 -15.62
CA GLU A 321 -40.00 -18.33 -15.88
C GLU A 321 -39.89 -19.76 -15.27
N ALA A 322 -38.66 -20.26 -15.11
CA ALA A 322 -38.39 -21.57 -14.50
C ALA A 322 -38.85 -21.66 -13.04
N ALA A 323 -38.96 -20.54 -12.34
CA ALA A 323 -39.45 -20.47 -10.97
C ALA A 323 -40.94 -20.79 -10.84
N GLY A 324 -41.72 -20.55 -11.91
CA GLY A 324 -43.16 -20.79 -11.95
C GLY A 324 -44.02 -19.81 -11.15
N MET A 325 -43.42 -18.96 -10.32
CA MET A 325 -44.10 -17.93 -9.51
C MET A 325 -43.18 -16.71 -9.33
N TYR A 326 -43.76 -15.54 -9.05
CA TYR A 326 -43.08 -14.25 -8.90
C TYR A 326 -42.27 -13.81 -10.13
N VAL A 327 -42.55 -14.34 -11.32
CA VAL A 327 -41.81 -14.10 -12.56
C VAL A 327 -41.66 -12.61 -12.87
N GLY A 328 -40.44 -12.18 -13.19
CA GLY A 328 -40.07 -10.79 -13.50
C GLY A 328 -39.91 -9.88 -12.30
N GLN A 329 -40.11 -10.35 -11.06
CA GLN A 329 -39.95 -9.55 -9.86
C GLN A 329 -38.49 -9.61 -9.38
N GLU A 330 -38.02 -8.53 -8.72
CA GLU A 330 -36.69 -8.41 -8.15
C GLU A 330 -36.54 -9.36 -6.95
N ARG A 331 -35.37 -10.05 -6.86
CA ARG A 331 -35.09 -11.12 -5.89
C ARG A 331 -35.32 -10.74 -4.42
N PHE A 332 -34.92 -9.53 -3.98
CA PHE A 332 -35.10 -9.09 -2.58
C PHE A 332 -36.54 -8.67 -2.29
N ALA A 333 -37.26 -8.17 -3.28
CA ALA A 333 -38.72 -7.95 -3.16
C ALA A 333 -39.42 -9.29 -2.98
N VAL A 334 -39.04 -10.31 -3.76
CA VAL A 334 -39.56 -11.67 -3.65
C VAL A 334 -39.20 -12.31 -2.33
N ARG A 335 -38.00 -12.13 -1.81
CA ARG A 335 -37.58 -12.61 -0.47
C ARG A 335 -38.54 -12.15 0.62
N LYS A 336 -38.94 -10.88 0.58
CA LYS A 336 -39.90 -10.32 1.53
C LYS A 336 -41.31 -10.87 1.31
N GLN A 337 -41.75 -10.95 0.05
CA GLN A 337 -43.10 -11.42 -0.28
C GLN A 337 -43.30 -12.90 0.04
N ILE A 338 -42.34 -13.76 -0.33
CA ILE A 338 -42.41 -15.21 -0.07
C ILE A 338 -42.43 -15.53 1.43
N ALA A 339 -41.74 -14.73 2.27
CA ALA A 339 -41.82 -14.88 3.72
C ALA A 339 -43.22 -14.62 4.26
N VAL A 340 -43.95 -13.63 3.71
CA VAL A 340 -45.35 -13.34 4.06
C VAL A 340 -46.25 -14.45 3.59
N ASP A 341 -46.07 -14.92 2.36
CA ASP A 341 -46.93 -15.97 1.76
C ASP A 341 -46.75 -17.32 2.52
N LEU A 342 -45.50 -17.64 2.91
CA LEU A 342 -45.21 -18.81 3.77
C LEU A 342 -45.88 -18.71 5.14
N GLN A 343 -45.88 -17.54 5.76
CA GLN A 343 -46.57 -17.31 7.03
C GLN A 343 -48.09 -17.47 6.89
N GLN A 344 -48.70 -16.86 5.83
CA GLN A 344 -50.11 -16.95 5.57
C GLN A 344 -50.57 -18.40 5.28
N ALA A 345 -49.75 -19.18 4.61
CA ALA A 345 -50.01 -20.58 4.31
C ALA A 345 -49.76 -21.52 5.52
N GLY A 346 -49.23 -21.02 6.63
CA GLY A 346 -48.87 -21.82 7.80
C GLY A 346 -47.61 -22.70 7.58
N LEU A 347 -46.75 -22.32 6.62
CA LEU A 347 -45.56 -23.07 6.20
C LEU A 347 -44.29 -22.49 6.79
N MET A 348 -44.37 -21.40 7.57
CA MET A 348 -43.27 -20.78 8.30
C MET A 348 -43.31 -21.23 9.77
N GLU A 349 -42.23 -21.82 10.25
CA GLU A 349 -42.11 -22.23 11.64
C GLU A 349 -41.73 -21.04 12.53
N LYS A 350 -40.67 -20.33 12.17
CA LYS A 350 -40.20 -19.11 12.83
C LYS A 350 -39.29 -18.29 11.93
N ILE A 351 -39.03 -17.05 12.34
CA ILE A 351 -38.07 -16.13 11.74
C ILE A 351 -37.20 -15.58 12.87
N GLU A 352 -35.89 -15.60 12.69
CA GLU A 352 -34.90 -15.07 13.65
C GLU A 352 -34.00 -14.03 12.99
N ASP A 353 -33.48 -13.09 13.79
CA ASP A 353 -32.40 -12.21 13.35
C ASP A 353 -31.11 -13.01 13.21
N TYR A 354 -30.37 -12.76 12.15
CA TYR A 354 -29.16 -13.49 11.83
C TYR A 354 -28.11 -12.59 11.19
N ASP A 355 -26.89 -12.65 11.73
CA ASP A 355 -25.74 -11.96 11.16
C ASP A 355 -25.05 -12.84 10.14
N ASN A 356 -24.94 -12.38 8.91
CA ASN A 356 -24.38 -13.13 7.81
C ASN A 356 -23.32 -12.34 7.07
N LYS A 357 -22.37 -13.05 6.44
CA LYS A 357 -21.40 -12.48 5.51
C LYS A 357 -21.88 -12.74 4.08
N ILE A 358 -22.15 -11.67 3.35
CA ILE A 358 -22.60 -11.73 1.96
C ILE A 358 -21.49 -11.34 1.02
N GLY A 359 -21.26 -12.14 -0.01
CA GLY A 359 -20.39 -11.79 -1.12
C GLY A 359 -21.03 -10.70 -1.99
N CYS A 360 -20.29 -9.62 -2.19
CA CYS A 360 -20.68 -8.50 -3.04
C CYS A 360 -19.65 -8.29 -4.15
N SER A 361 -20.11 -7.84 -5.32
CA SER A 361 -19.20 -7.38 -6.38
C SER A 361 -18.36 -6.20 -5.88
N GLU A 362 -17.05 -6.31 -5.99
CA GLU A 362 -16.13 -5.21 -5.65
C GLU A 362 -16.42 -3.95 -6.48
N ARG A 363 -16.88 -4.13 -7.73
CA ARG A 363 -17.05 -3.04 -8.71
C ARG A 363 -18.38 -2.32 -8.59
N THR A 364 -19.47 -3.08 -8.41
CA THR A 364 -20.84 -2.53 -8.37
C THR A 364 -21.41 -2.42 -6.96
N GLY A 365 -20.78 -3.11 -5.99
CA GLY A 365 -21.20 -3.14 -4.59
C GLY A 365 -22.46 -3.95 -4.31
N VAL A 366 -23.07 -4.60 -5.33
CA VAL A 366 -24.28 -5.40 -5.16
C VAL A 366 -23.96 -6.83 -4.74
N PRO A 367 -24.83 -7.51 -3.98
CA PRO A 367 -24.70 -8.93 -3.69
C PRO A 367 -24.64 -9.76 -4.98
N ILE A 368 -23.64 -10.63 -5.08
CA ILE A 368 -23.49 -11.55 -6.21
C ILE A 368 -24.53 -12.64 -6.18
N GLU A 369 -24.76 -13.31 -7.34
CA GLU A 369 -25.50 -14.55 -7.45
C GLU A 369 -24.58 -15.67 -7.93
N PRO A 370 -24.48 -16.80 -7.21
CA PRO A 370 -23.94 -18.03 -7.80
C PRO A 370 -24.83 -18.45 -8.98
N LYS A 371 -24.20 -18.60 -10.16
CA LYS A 371 -24.93 -18.88 -11.40
C LYS A 371 -24.20 -19.90 -12.26
N LEU A 372 -24.90 -20.89 -12.78
CA LEU A 372 -24.38 -21.78 -13.82
C LEU A 372 -24.30 -21.04 -15.15
N SER A 373 -23.10 -20.93 -15.69
CA SER A 373 -22.89 -20.20 -16.93
C SER A 373 -21.83 -20.85 -17.81
N MET A 374 -22.05 -20.76 -19.12
CA MET A 374 -21.07 -21.17 -20.11
C MET A 374 -20.00 -20.08 -20.27
N GLN A 375 -18.80 -20.31 -19.76
CA GLN A 375 -17.71 -19.35 -19.73
C GLN A 375 -16.41 -19.94 -20.27
N TRP A 376 -15.42 -19.08 -20.49
CA TRP A 376 -14.04 -19.46 -20.77
C TRP A 376 -13.23 -19.49 -19.49
N PHE A 377 -12.44 -20.54 -19.32
CA PHE A 377 -11.63 -20.76 -18.12
C PHE A 377 -10.18 -21.06 -18.50
N LEU A 378 -9.25 -20.63 -17.64
CA LEU A 378 -7.85 -21.02 -17.65
C LEU A 378 -7.59 -22.01 -16.50
N LYS A 379 -6.99 -23.16 -16.81
CA LYS A 379 -6.55 -24.13 -15.81
C LYS A 379 -5.37 -23.59 -15.05
N MET A 380 -5.51 -23.34 -13.76
CA MET A 380 -4.53 -22.59 -12.99
C MET A 380 -3.50 -23.42 -12.26
N GLN A 381 -3.72 -24.73 -12.04
CA GLN A 381 -2.79 -25.58 -11.29
C GLN A 381 -1.39 -25.58 -11.91
N HIS A 382 -1.28 -25.73 -13.22
CA HIS A 382 -0.01 -25.67 -13.94
C HIS A 382 0.78 -24.39 -13.64
N PHE A 383 0.10 -23.26 -13.64
CA PHE A 383 0.73 -21.95 -13.37
C PHE A 383 1.12 -21.78 -11.90
N ALA A 384 0.32 -22.33 -10.98
CA ALA A 384 0.66 -22.31 -9.55
C ALA A 384 1.92 -23.12 -9.26
N ASP A 385 2.08 -24.28 -9.91
CA ASP A 385 3.26 -25.12 -9.79
C ASP A 385 4.53 -24.43 -10.29
N LEU A 386 4.42 -23.58 -11.31
CA LEU A 386 5.52 -22.74 -11.80
C LEU A 386 5.85 -21.55 -10.88
N ALA A 387 4.82 -20.92 -10.31
CA ALA A 387 4.96 -19.63 -9.63
C ALA A 387 5.27 -19.75 -8.13
N LEU A 388 4.92 -20.85 -7.48
CA LEU A 388 5.13 -21.02 -6.03
C LEU A 388 6.60 -21.15 -5.65
N PRO A 389 7.42 -22.02 -6.25
CA PRO A 389 8.81 -22.24 -5.83
C PRO A 389 9.68 -20.98 -5.85
N PRO A 390 9.66 -20.12 -6.90
CA PRO A 390 10.57 -18.96 -6.98
C PRO A 390 10.39 -17.95 -5.86
N VAL A 391 9.19 -17.80 -5.34
CA VAL A 391 8.91 -16.91 -4.20
C VAL A 391 9.29 -17.59 -2.89
N MET A 392 9.04 -18.89 -2.76
CA MET A 392 9.32 -19.60 -1.52
C MET A 392 10.82 -19.77 -1.26
N ASN A 393 11.65 -19.90 -2.31
CA ASN A 393 13.11 -20.03 -2.23
C ASN A 393 13.87 -18.68 -2.34
N ASP A 394 13.14 -17.54 -2.37
CA ASP A 394 13.71 -16.19 -2.47
C ASP A 394 14.45 -15.87 -3.78
N GLU A 395 14.18 -16.56 -4.87
CA GLU A 395 14.57 -16.10 -6.21
C GLU A 395 13.86 -14.78 -6.54
N ILE A 396 12.56 -14.70 -6.19
CA ILE A 396 11.78 -13.46 -6.17
C ILE A 396 11.56 -13.08 -4.70
N LYS A 397 12.04 -11.92 -4.30
CA LYS A 397 11.98 -11.48 -2.91
C LYS A 397 10.79 -10.57 -2.65
N PHE A 398 10.05 -10.84 -1.59
CA PHE A 398 8.95 -10.02 -1.13
C PHE A 398 9.35 -9.13 0.05
N TYR A 399 9.05 -7.85 -0.04
CA TYR A 399 9.27 -6.86 1.00
C TYR A 399 7.95 -6.20 1.39
N PRO A 400 7.45 -6.43 2.63
CA PRO A 400 7.99 -7.32 3.65
C PRO A 400 7.68 -8.80 3.37
N THR A 401 8.49 -9.69 3.95
CA THR A 401 8.42 -11.15 3.75
C THR A 401 7.11 -11.79 4.25
N LYS A 402 6.35 -11.13 5.12
CA LYS A 402 5.07 -11.63 5.67
C LYS A 402 4.07 -12.04 4.57
N TYR A 403 4.11 -11.39 3.42
CA TYR A 403 3.20 -11.70 2.30
C TYR A 403 3.51 -13.00 1.58
N LYS A 404 4.66 -13.64 1.81
CA LYS A 404 4.96 -14.99 1.29
C LYS A 404 3.95 -16.04 1.78
N ASN A 405 3.49 -15.95 3.02
CA ASN A 405 2.50 -16.89 3.56
C ASN A 405 1.13 -16.73 2.88
N THR A 406 0.69 -15.51 2.68
CA THR A 406 -0.55 -15.21 1.96
C THR A 406 -0.49 -15.69 0.52
N TYR A 407 0.63 -15.44 -0.16
CA TYR A 407 0.91 -15.91 -1.51
C TYR A 407 0.87 -17.44 -1.62
N ARG A 408 1.56 -18.14 -0.70
CA ARG A 408 1.56 -19.60 -0.64
C ARG A 408 0.15 -20.16 -0.48
N HIS A 409 -0.58 -19.67 0.52
CA HIS A 409 -1.92 -20.18 0.82
C HIS A 409 -2.87 -20.06 -0.39
N TRP A 410 -2.79 -18.96 -1.11
CA TRP A 410 -3.62 -18.77 -2.31
C TRP A 410 -3.24 -19.73 -3.43
N LEU A 411 -1.94 -19.90 -3.72
CA LEU A 411 -1.47 -20.80 -4.79
C LEU A 411 -1.74 -22.28 -4.49
N GLU A 412 -1.64 -22.70 -3.24
CA GLU A 412 -1.95 -24.08 -2.81
C GLU A 412 -3.46 -24.42 -2.90
N ASN A 413 -4.34 -23.40 -2.92
CA ASN A 413 -5.78 -23.56 -3.01
C ASN A 413 -6.36 -22.93 -4.28
N ILE A 414 -5.56 -22.83 -5.34
CA ILE A 414 -5.95 -22.12 -6.54
C ILE A 414 -7.07 -22.85 -7.29
N LYS A 415 -8.01 -22.09 -7.83
CA LYS A 415 -9.10 -22.57 -8.69
C LYS A 415 -8.87 -22.10 -10.13
N ASP A 416 -9.56 -22.75 -11.08
CA ASP A 416 -9.56 -22.31 -12.46
C ASP A 416 -10.10 -20.89 -12.59
N TRP A 417 -9.42 -20.08 -13.37
CA TRP A 417 -9.75 -18.67 -13.55
C TRP A 417 -10.78 -18.49 -14.66
N CYS A 418 -11.95 -17.93 -14.32
CA CYS A 418 -12.94 -17.49 -15.29
C CYS A 418 -12.43 -16.22 -15.99
N ILE A 419 -12.05 -16.34 -17.26
CA ILE A 419 -11.41 -15.27 -18.03
C ILE A 419 -12.37 -14.50 -18.94
N SER A 420 -13.60 -14.93 -19.10
CA SER A 420 -14.60 -14.26 -19.94
C SER A 420 -15.47 -13.29 -19.15
N ARG A 421 -15.80 -12.16 -19.77
CA ARG A 421 -16.69 -11.13 -19.23
C ARG A 421 -17.70 -10.74 -20.30
N GLN A 422 -18.97 -10.61 -19.94
CA GLN A 422 -20.07 -10.22 -20.81
C GLN A 422 -20.08 -8.70 -21.00
N LEU A 423 -18.98 -8.18 -21.52
CA LEU A 423 -18.71 -6.77 -21.73
C LEU A 423 -18.34 -6.50 -23.19
N TRP A 424 -18.50 -5.27 -23.63
CA TRP A 424 -17.98 -4.82 -24.91
C TRP A 424 -16.61 -4.16 -24.81
N TRP A 425 -16.30 -3.54 -23.64
CA TRP A 425 -15.02 -2.89 -23.41
C TRP A 425 -13.98 -3.88 -22.87
N GLY A 426 -13.02 -4.21 -23.69
CA GLY A 426 -11.93 -5.14 -23.41
C GLY A 426 -11.46 -5.89 -24.65
N HIS A 427 -10.48 -6.77 -24.48
CA HIS A 427 -10.01 -7.63 -25.57
C HIS A 427 -11.06 -8.67 -25.91
N ARG A 428 -11.59 -8.59 -27.12
CA ARG A 428 -12.62 -9.52 -27.58
C ARG A 428 -12.05 -10.92 -27.73
N ILE A 429 -12.74 -11.92 -27.24
CA ILE A 429 -12.29 -13.33 -27.27
C ILE A 429 -12.14 -13.79 -28.73
N PRO A 430 -10.98 -14.37 -29.12
CA PRO A 430 -10.67 -14.75 -30.50
C PRO A 430 -11.23 -16.15 -30.85
N ALA A 431 -12.49 -16.38 -30.52
CA ALA A 431 -13.24 -17.58 -30.88
C ALA A 431 -14.30 -17.24 -31.91
N TYR A 432 -14.43 -18.05 -32.94
CA TYR A 432 -15.30 -17.82 -34.07
C TYR A 432 -16.22 -19.01 -34.26
N TYR A 433 -17.54 -18.77 -34.15
CA TYR A 433 -18.57 -19.79 -34.22
C TYR A 433 -18.99 -20.04 -35.66
N LEU A 434 -19.13 -21.33 -36.00
CA LEU A 434 -19.55 -21.79 -37.31
C LEU A 434 -21.08 -21.81 -37.39
N PRO A 435 -21.67 -21.61 -38.59
CA PRO A 435 -23.13 -21.64 -38.79
C PRO A 435 -23.77 -22.97 -38.34
N GLU A 436 -23.11 -24.09 -38.60
CA GLU A 436 -23.58 -25.44 -38.27
C GLU A 436 -23.26 -25.90 -36.83
N GLY A 437 -22.68 -25.01 -36.04
CA GLY A 437 -22.28 -25.26 -34.66
C GLY A 437 -20.79 -25.54 -34.50
N GLY A 438 -20.32 -25.42 -33.25
CA GLY A 438 -18.90 -25.49 -32.93
C GLY A 438 -18.21 -24.14 -33.18
N TYR A 439 -16.91 -24.09 -32.85
CA TYR A 439 -16.12 -22.89 -33.00
C TYR A 439 -14.66 -23.26 -33.35
N VAL A 440 -13.90 -22.27 -33.81
CA VAL A 440 -12.46 -22.27 -33.97
C VAL A 440 -11.85 -21.10 -33.20
N VAL A 441 -10.60 -21.24 -32.76
CA VAL A 441 -9.83 -20.20 -32.06
C VAL A 441 -8.61 -19.83 -32.90
N ALA A 442 -8.53 -18.56 -33.27
CA ALA A 442 -7.50 -18.07 -34.18
C ALA A 442 -7.14 -16.61 -33.87
N GLU A 443 -5.93 -16.20 -34.22
CA GLU A 443 -5.45 -14.84 -33.98
C GLU A 443 -6.13 -13.81 -34.91
N THR A 444 -6.44 -14.23 -36.13
CA THR A 444 -7.09 -13.39 -37.14
C THR A 444 -8.31 -14.04 -37.76
N ILE A 445 -9.18 -13.24 -38.35
CA ILE A 445 -10.38 -13.76 -39.04
C ILE A 445 -9.99 -14.61 -40.27
N GLU A 446 -8.91 -14.28 -40.94
CA GLU A 446 -8.40 -15.02 -42.10
C GLU A 446 -7.95 -16.43 -41.71
N GLU A 447 -7.25 -16.56 -40.57
CA GLU A 447 -6.87 -17.84 -39.99
C GLU A 447 -8.13 -18.63 -39.56
N ALA A 448 -9.08 -17.95 -38.90
CA ALA A 448 -10.34 -18.55 -38.48
C ALA A 448 -11.14 -19.13 -39.65
N VAL A 449 -11.20 -18.42 -40.77
CA VAL A 449 -11.88 -18.89 -41.98
C VAL A 449 -11.25 -20.20 -42.51
N LYS A 450 -9.94 -20.26 -42.58
CA LYS A 450 -9.22 -21.48 -43.02
C LYS A 450 -9.52 -22.67 -42.10
N MET A 451 -9.41 -22.44 -40.79
CA MET A 451 -9.68 -23.46 -39.78
C MET A 451 -11.15 -23.91 -39.84
N ALA A 452 -12.12 -22.98 -40.06
CA ALA A 452 -13.50 -23.30 -40.15
C ALA A 452 -13.81 -24.11 -41.42
N GLN A 453 -13.22 -23.77 -42.56
CA GLN A 453 -13.33 -24.55 -43.84
C GLN A 453 -12.77 -25.97 -43.66
N GLU A 454 -11.63 -26.12 -42.98
CA GLU A 454 -11.03 -27.44 -42.69
C GLU A 454 -11.95 -28.24 -41.75
N LYS A 455 -12.43 -27.61 -40.64
CA LYS A 455 -13.25 -28.29 -39.64
C LYS A 455 -14.59 -28.73 -40.16
N SER A 456 -15.27 -27.90 -40.97
CA SER A 456 -16.60 -28.19 -41.54
C SER A 456 -16.58 -28.97 -42.85
N GLY A 457 -15.39 -29.01 -43.53
CA GLY A 457 -15.28 -29.49 -44.91
C GLY A 457 -15.91 -28.56 -45.96
N ASN A 458 -16.46 -27.44 -45.55
CA ASN A 458 -17.11 -26.46 -46.45
C ASN A 458 -16.12 -25.37 -46.88
N LYS A 459 -15.62 -25.43 -48.11
CA LYS A 459 -14.63 -24.47 -48.64
C LYS A 459 -15.24 -23.11 -49.04
N GLU A 460 -16.57 -23.01 -49.05
CA GLU A 460 -17.28 -21.75 -49.41
C GLU A 460 -17.50 -20.83 -48.23
N LEU A 461 -17.16 -21.25 -46.98
CA LEU A 461 -17.24 -20.39 -45.80
C LEU A 461 -16.30 -19.19 -45.96
N THR A 462 -16.88 -18.03 -45.62
CA THR A 462 -16.21 -16.72 -45.63
C THR A 462 -16.21 -16.11 -44.23
N ALA A 463 -15.54 -14.97 -44.06
CA ALA A 463 -15.53 -14.22 -42.82
C ALA A 463 -16.97 -13.79 -42.37
N ALA A 464 -17.84 -13.54 -43.34
CA ALA A 464 -19.23 -13.13 -43.07
C ALA A 464 -20.11 -14.25 -42.49
N ASP A 465 -19.71 -15.50 -42.69
CA ASP A 465 -20.41 -16.66 -42.14
C ASP A 465 -20.01 -17.00 -40.71
N LEU A 466 -18.90 -16.44 -40.22
CA LEU A 466 -18.37 -16.67 -38.88
C LEU A 466 -18.81 -15.57 -37.92
N ARG A 467 -19.25 -15.95 -36.71
CA ARG A 467 -19.59 -15.03 -35.64
C ARG A 467 -18.54 -15.08 -34.55
N GLN A 468 -17.80 -14.00 -34.40
CA GLN A 468 -16.85 -13.89 -33.29
C GLN A 468 -17.58 -13.84 -31.93
N ASP A 469 -16.99 -14.43 -30.90
CA ASP A 469 -17.49 -14.38 -29.53
C ASP A 469 -17.77 -12.93 -29.11
N GLU A 470 -18.89 -12.71 -28.41
CA GLU A 470 -19.28 -11.36 -27.97
C GLU A 470 -18.61 -10.93 -26.67
N ASP A 471 -18.04 -11.87 -25.93
CA ASP A 471 -17.43 -11.61 -24.65
C ASP A 471 -16.04 -11.00 -24.80
N ALA A 472 -15.64 -10.23 -23.78
CA ALA A 472 -14.30 -9.71 -23.62
C ALA A 472 -13.52 -10.54 -22.58
N LEU A 473 -12.21 -10.47 -22.63
CA LEU A 473 -11.32 -11.04 -21.62
C LEU A 473 -11.32 -10.18 -20.36
N ASP A 474 -11.13 -10.81 -19.21
CA ASP A 474 -10.83 -10.16 -17.96
C ASP A 474 -9.63 -9.23 -18.12
N THR A 475 -9.70 -8.02 -17.56
CA THR A 475 -8.62 -7.03 -17.62
C THR A 475 -7.27 -7.60 -17.15
N TRP A 476 -7.30 -8.48 -16.14
CA TRP A 476 -6.09 -9.10 -15.60
C TRP A 476 -5.42 -10.09 -16.58
N PHE A 477 -6.15 -10.58 -17.59
CA PHE A 477 -5.59 -11.40 -18.67
C PHE A 477 -4.71 -10.60 -19.65
N SER A 478 -4.79 -9.27 -19.62
CA SER A 478 -3.84 -8.40 -20.30
C SER A 478 -2.74 -7.92 -19.36
N SER A 479 -3.10 -7.51 -18.16
CA SER A 479 -2.16 -6.92 -17.19
C SER A 479 -1.10 -7.89 -16.68
N TRP A 480 -1.36 -9.19 -16.68
CA TRP A 480 -0.36 -10.20 -16.29
C TRP A 480 0.82 -10.31 -17.26
N LEU A 481 0.66 -9.84 -18.50
CA LEU A 481 1.71 -9.79 -19.51
C LEU A 481 2.54 -8.50 -19.46
N TRP A 482 2.16 -7.55 -18.58
CA TRP A 482 2.67 -6.17 -18.60
C TRP A 482 4.19 -6.07 -18.68
N PRO A 483 5.02 -6.69 -17.81
CA PRO A 483 6.46 -6.56 -17.89
C PRO A 483 7.08 -7.24 -19.12
N ILE A 484 6.38 -8.14 -19.78
CA ILE A 484 6.84 -8.83 -20.98
C ILE A 484 6.43 -8.07 -22.23
N SER A 485 5.15 -7.68 -22.31
CA SER A 485 4.58 -7.04 -23.51
C SER A 485 5.06 -5.60 -23.72
N LEU A 486 5.48 -4.90 -22.65
CA LEU A 486 6.04 -3.56 -22.74
C LEU A 486 7.34 -3.49 -23.57
N PHE A 487 8.06 -4.60 -23.66
CA PHE A 487 9.30 -4.73 -24.43
C PHE A 487 9.16 -5.72 -25.59
N ASP A 488 7.92 -5.98 -26.03
CA ASP A 488 7.59 -6.90 -27.13
C ASP A 488 8.12 -8.33 -26.94
N GLY A 489 8.22 -8.78 -25.70
CA GLY A 489 8.79 -10.08 -25.35
C GLY A 489 7.90 -11.29 -25.67
N ILE A 490 6.60 -11.08 -25.95
CA ILE A 490 5.68 -12.14 -26.40
C ILE A 490 5.86 -12.41 -27.90
N MET A 491 5.81 -11.36 -28.72
CA MET A 491 5.84 -11.49 -30.18
C MET A 491 7.26 -11.62 -30.72
N ASN A 492 8.23 -10.93 -30.13
CA ASN A 492 9.64 -10.88 -30.54
C ASN A 492 10.57 -11.09 -29.34
N PRO A 493 10.64 -12.31 -28.75
CA PRO A 493 11.38 -12.56 -27.50
C PRO A 493 12.90 -12.35 -27.63
N ASP A 494 13.45 -12.37 -28.83
CA ASP A 494 14.89 -12.19 -29.08
C ASP A 494 15.30 -10.73 -29.34
N ASN A 495 14.35 -9.76 -29.26
CA ASN A 495 14.68 -8.37 -29.47
C ASN A 495 15.60 -7.79 -28.39
N GLU A 496 16.42 -6.79 -28.76
CA GLU A 496 17.45 -6.22 -27.90
C GLU A 496 16.88 -5.59 -26.63
N GLU A 497 15.75 -4.87 -26.71
CA GLU A 497 15.14 -4.21 -25.57
C GLU A 497 14.64 -5.21 -24.54
N PHE A 498 13.94 -6.26 -24.98
CA PHE A 498 13.46 -7.30 -24.07
C PHE A 498 14.64 -8.01 -23.38
N GLN A 499 15.68 -8.37 -24.11
CA GLN A 499 16.87 -9.01 -23.55
C GLN A 499 17.63 -8.10 -22.57
N TYR A 500 17.57 -6.79 -22.76
CA TYR A 500 18.25 -5.82 -21.90
C TYR A 500 17.44 -5.47 -20.64
N TYR A 501 16.13 -5.20 -20.77
CA TYR A 501 15.31 -4.68 -19.66
C TYR A 501 14.60 -5.76 -18.83
N TYR A 502 14.42 -6.95 -19.38
CA TYR A 502 13.73 -8.05 -18.70
C TYR A 502 14.74 -9.12 -18.20
N PRO A 503 14.60 -9.67 -16.97
CA PRO A 503 13.60 -9.36 -15.94
C PRO A 503 13.70 -7.91 -15.43
N THR A 504 12.56 -7.34 -15.05
CA THR A 504 12.56 -6.02 -14.40
C THR A 504 13.19 -6.09 -13.02
N SER A 505 13.56 -4.95 -12.45
CA SER A 505 14.30 -4.89 -11.18
C SER A 505 13.36 -5.01 -9.98
N ASP A 506 12.50 -4.04 -9.82
CA ASP A 506 11.59 -3.95 -8.70
C ASP A 506 10.15 -3.74 -9.21
N LEU A 507 9.20 -4.42 -8.56
CA LEU A 507 7.78 -4.14 -8.67
C LEU A 507 7.31 -3.49 -7.39
N VAL A 508 6.67 -2.33 -7.48
CA VAL A 508 6.07 -1.63 -6.33
C VAL A 508 4.55 -1.65 -6.48
N THR A 509 3.84 -2.24 -5.54
CA THR A 509 2.38 -2.39 -5.64
C THR A 509 1.72 -2.51 -4.27
N GLY A 510 0.39 -2.36 -4.22
CA GLY A 510 -0.39 -2.64 -3.02
C GLY A 510 -0.55 -4.15 -2.77
N PRO A 511 -0.66 -4.58 -1.51
CA PRO A 511 -0.87 -5.98 -1.17
C PRO A 511 -2.25 -6.51 -1.55
N ASP A 512 -3.20 -5.64 -1.79
CA ASP A 512 -4.57 -5.94 -2.20
C ASP A 512 -4.67 -6.53 -3.62
N ILE A 513 -3.61 -6.38 -4.45
CA ILE A 513 -3.56 -6.96 -5.79
C ILE A 513 -2.51 -8.07 -5.96
N ILE A 514 -2.08 -8.70 -4.86
CA ILE A 514 -1.14 -9.84 -4.92
C ILE A 514 -1.67 -10.93 -5.85
N PHE A 515 -2.93 -11.31 -5.70
CA PHE A 515 -3.53 -12.42 -6.47
C PHE A 515 -3.93 -11.98 -7.87
N PHE A 516 -4.45 -10.77 -7.99
CA PHE A 516 -4.90 -10.24 -9.28
C PHE A 516 -3.74 -10.00 -10.24
N TRP A 517 -2.62 -9.52 -9.75
CA TRP A 517 -1.54 -9.01 -10.60
C TRP A 517 -0.18 -9.66 -10.33
N VAL A 518 0.35 -9.58 -9.10
CA VAL A 518 1.71 -10.05 -8.78
C VAL A 518 1.87 -11.53 -9.10
N ALA A 519 1.00 -12.38 -8.55
CA ALA A 519 1.05 -13.82 -8.77
C ALA A 519 0.87 -14.17 -10.24
N ARG A 520 -0.08 -13.52 -10.93
CA ARG A 520 -0.36 -13.76 -12.34
C ARG A 520 0.80 -13.34 -13.25
N MET A 521 1.48 -12.22 -12.94
CA MET A 521 2.71 -11.84 -13.67
C MET A 521 3.83 -12.85 -13.47
N ILE A 522 4.00 -13.41 -12.27
CA ILE A 522 4.99 -14.45 -12.00
C ILE A 522 4.68 -15.71 -12.84
N MET A 523 3.41 -16.12 -12.86
CA MET A 523 2.92 -17.21 -13.70
C MET A 523 3.25 -16.98 -15.18
N ALA A 524 2.89 -15.81 -15.71
CA ALA A 524 3.14 -15.43 -17.10
C ALA A 524 4.64 -15.38 -17.41
N GLY A 525 5.46 -14.84 -16.50
CA GLY A 525 6.91 -14.80 -16.67
C GLY A 525 7.51 -16.19 -16.89
N TYR A 526 7.21 -17.14 -16.02
CA TYR A 526 7.74 -18.49 -16.14
C TYR A 526 7.14 -19.27 -17.30
N GLU A 527 5.84 -19.11 -17.57
CA GLU A 527 5.19 -19.80 -18.70
C GLU A 527 5.75 -19.35 -20.06
N PHE A 528 5.84 -18.02 -20.28
CA PHE A 528 6.14 -17.50 -21.62
C PHE A 528 7.63 -17.20 -21.85
N THR A 529 8.41 -17.00 -20.80
CA THR A 529 9.84 -16.63 -20.92
C THR A 529 10.78 -17.58 -20.21
N GLY A 530 10.28 -18.47 -19.35
CA GLY A 530 11.09 -19.33 -18.48
C GLY A 530 11.87 -18.57 -17.40
N LYS A 531 11.58 -17.27 -17.19
CA LYS A 531 12.31 -16.39 -16.27
C LYS A 531 11.32 -15.64 -15.38
N MET A 532 11.81 -15.22 -14.21
CA MET A 532 11.06 -14.31 -13.33
C MET A 532 10.73 -12.98 -14.05
N PRO A 533 9.55 -12.40 -13.81
CA PRO A 533 9.20 -11.10 -14.42
C PRO A 533 9.88 -9.91 -13.73
N PHE A 534 10.20 -10.05 -12.45
CA PHE A 534 10.87 -9.07 -11.60
C PHE A 534 11.65 -9.78 -10.49
N LYS A 535 12.68 -9.11 -9.97
CA LYS A 535 13.55 -9.68 -8.92
C LYS A 535 12.98 -9.48 -7.52
N ASN A 536 12.39 -8.31 -7.28
CA ASN A 536 11.85 -7.94 -5.97
C ASN A 536 10.44 -7.37 -6.11
N VAL A 537 9.63 -7.57 -5.08
CA VAL A 537 8.31 -6.95 -4.94
C VAL A 537 8.26 -6.17 -3.64
N TYR A 538 8.07 -4.87 -3.75
CA TYR A 538 7.83 -3.98 -2.62
C TYR A 538 6.34 -3.75 -2.47
N PHE A 539 5.76 -4.18 -1.34
CA PHE A 539 4.36 -3.93 -1.02
C PHE A 539 4.21 -2.65 -0.21
N THR A 540 3.45 -1.71 -0.74
CA THR A 540 3.12 -0.46 -0.05
C THR A 540 2.09 -0.71 1.05
N GLY A 541 2.01 0.20 2.01
CA GLY A 541 0.89 0.26 2.94
C GLY A 541 -0.39 0.80 2.28
N ILE A 542 -1.53 0.54 2.89
CA ILE A 542 -2.81 1.14 2.49
C ILE A 542 -2.93 2.50 3.20
N VAL A 543 -3.25 3.54 2.44
CA VAL A 543 -3.47 4.88 3.00
C VAL A 543 -4.86 4.95 3.64
N ARG A 544 -4.89 5.28 4.93
CA ARG A 544 -6.09 5.40 5.75
C ARG A 544 -6.26 6.81 6.28
N ASP A 545 -7.49 7.20 6.56
CA ASP A 545 -7.79 8.45 7.23
C ASP A 545 -7.45 8.40 8.74
N LYS A 546 -7.59 9.52 9.43
CA LYS A 546 -7.33 9.65 10.88
C LYS A 546 -8.15 8.69 11.76
N LEU A 547 -9.26 8.16 11.21
CA LEU A 547 -10.13 7.20 11.90
C LEU A 547 -9.78 5.75 11.55
N GLY A 548 -8.70 5.52 10.80
CA GLY A 548 -8.26 4.20 10.36
C GLY A 548 -9.05 3.59 9.21
N ARG A 549 -9.96 4.35 8.56
CA ARG A 549 -10.74 3.88 7.41
C ARG A 549 -9.93 4.01 6.12
N LYS A 550 -10.00 3.01 5.24
CA LYS A 550 -9.39 3.08 3.90
C LYS A 550 -9.90 4.33 3.18
N MET A 551 -8.97 5.13 2.66
CA MET A 551 -9.34 6.31 1.88
C MET A 551 -9.98 5.90 0.56
N SER A 552 -11.14 6.48 0.27
CA SER A 552 -11.86 6.27 -0.98
C SER A 552 -12.64 7.53 -1.39
N LYS A 553 -12.84 7.68 -2.70
CA LYS A 553 -13.65 8.79 -3.23
C LYS A 553 -15.11 8.69 -2.81
N SER A 554 -15.64 7.47 -2.69
CA SER A 554 -17.02 7.23 -2.28
C SER A 554 -17.31 7.65 -0.85
N LEU A 555 -16.31 7.60 0.04
CA LEU A 555 -16.41 8.06 1.43
C LEU A 555 -16.10 9.55 1.58
N GLY A 556 -15.55 10.22 0.55
CA GLY A 556 -15.15 11.62 0.62
C GLY A 556 -14.05 11.91 1.65
N ASN A 557 -13.29 10.90 2.07
CA ASN A 557 -12.24 10.99 3.09
C ASN A 557 -10.81 11.03 2.51
N SER A 558 -10.67 11.10 1.19
CA SER A 558 -9.39 11.24 0.50
C SER A 558 -9.25 12.66 -0.03
N PRO A 559 -8.23 13.43 0.39
CA PRO A 559 -7.94 14.73 -0.20
C PRO A 559 -7.56 14.58 -1.67
N ASP A 560 -7.77 15.61 -2.46
CA ASP A 560 -7.27 15.65 -3.83
C ASP A 560 -5.73 15.81 -3.80
N PRO A 561 -4.97 14.91 -4.43
CA PRO A 561 -3.52 15.03 -4.50
C PRO A 561 -3.02 16.34 -5.10
N LEU A 562 -3.70 16.87 -6.11
CA LEU A 562 -3.30 18.13 -6.76
C LEU A 562 -3.50 19.32 -5.81
N ASP A 563 -4.60 19.37 -5.06
CA ASP A 563 -4.82 20.43 -4.06
C ASP A 563 -3.72 20.41 -2.97
N LEU A 564 -3.26 19.22 -2.57
CA LEU A 564 -2.14 19.09 -1.63
C LEU A 564 -0.84 19.62 -2.24
N ILE A 565 -0.56 19.30 -3.50
CA ILE A 565 0.64 19.79 -4.20
C ILE A 565 0.59 21.31 -4.34
N ASP A 566 -0.56 21.88 -4.67
CA ASP A 566 -0.71 23.34 -4.81
C ASP A 566 -0.49 24.06 -3.46
N ARG A 567 -0.85 23.44 -2.33
CA ARG A 567 -0.69 24.02 -0.98
C ARG A 567 0.71 23.80 -0.39
N PHE A 568 1.32 22.66 -0.62
CA PHE A 568 2.54 22.24 0.09
C PHE A 568 3.74 22.04 -0.83
N GLY A 569 3.55 22.07 -2.15
CA GLY A 569 4.54 21.69 -3.15
C GLY A 569 4.66 20.17 -3.31
N ALA A 570 5.12 19.71 -4.46
CA ALA A 570 5.32 18.29 -4.74
C ALA A 570 6.34 17.66 -3.78
N ASP A 571 7.47 18.31 -3.53
CA ASP A 571 8.48 17.82 -2.57
C ASP A 571 7.93 17.73 -1.16
N GLY A 572 7.08 18.67 -0.74
CA GLY A 572 6.42 18.64 0.56
C GLY A 572 5.46 17.46 0.71
N VAL A 573 4.66 17.19 -0.33
CA VAL A 573 3.72 16.06 -0.34
C VAL A 573 4.49 14.72 -0.38
N ARG A 574 5.51 14.58 -1.24
CA ARG A 574 6.36 13.38 -1.34
C ARG A 574 6.99 13.03 0.01
N MET A 575 7.60 14.03 0.65
CA MET A 575 8.17 13.85 1.98
C MET A 575 7.12 13.46 3.00
N GLY A 576 5.98 14.15 3.04
CA GLY A 576 4.89 13.86 3.97
C GLY A 576 4.38 12.43 3.86
N MET A 577 4.23 11.92 2.63
CA MET A 577 3.86 10.54 2.38
C MET A 577 4.91 9.56 2.91
N MET A 578 6.19 9.84 2.65
CA MET A 578 7.29 8.94 3.03
C MET A 578 7.57 8.92 4.53
N LEU A 579 7.33 10.02 5.26
CA LEU A 579 7.47 10.06 6.72
C LEU A 579 6.52 9.09 7.43
N ALA A 580 5.36 8.82 6.85
CA ALA A 580 4.33 7.94 7.41
C ALA A 580 4.38 6.51 6.87
N ALA A 581 5.30 6.15 5.98
CA ALA A 581 5.24 4.97 5.13
C ALA A 581 6.28 3.88 5.46
N PRO A 582 6.25 3.21 6.62
CA PRO A 582 7.04 1.99 6.79
C PRO A 582 6.53 0.89 5.85
N ALA A 583 7.44 0.11 5.25
CA ALA A 583 7.10 -0.93 4.29
C ALA A 583 6.01 -1.88 4.79
N GLY A 584 4.95 -2.04 4.01
CA GLY A 584 3.88 -3.02 4.25
C GLY A 584 2.97 -2.78 5.45
N ASN A 585 3.03 -1.60 6.07
CA ASN A 585 2.11 -1.21 7.12
C ASN A 585 1.15 -0.13 6.62
N ASP A 586 -0.07 -0.13 7.12
CA ASP A 586 -1.05 0.89 6.80
C ASP A 586 -0.59 2.26 7.29
N ILE A 587 -0.91 3.28 6.51
CA ILE A 587 -0.50 4.66 6.75
C ILE A 587 -1.71 5.46 7.20
N LEU A 588 -1.64 6.03 8.39
CA LEU A 588 -2.57 7.05 8.84
C LEU A 588 -2.11 8.40 8.26
N PHE A 589 -2.74 8.82 7.18
CA PHE A 589 -2.39 10.07 6.52
C PHE A 589 -2.93 11.29 7.28
N ASP A 590 -2.05 12.27 7.50
CA ASP A 590 -2.37 13.58 8.04
C ASP A 590 -1.69 14.66 7.20
N GLU A 591 -2.44 15.69 6.80
CA GLU A 591 -1.90 16.83 6.04
C GLU A 591 -0.77 17.57 6.76
N SER A 592 -0.71 17.51 8.09
CA SER A 592 0.40 18.07 8.88
C SER A 592 1.77 17.49 8.50
N LEU A 593 1.82 16.27 7.96
CA LEU A 593 3.04 15.66 7.44
C LEU A 593 3.52 16.35 6.16
N CYS A 594 2.58 16.77 5.30
CA CYS A 594 2.91 17.56 4.10
C CYS A 594 3.40 18.96 4.49
N GLU A 595 2.82 19.55 5.54
CA GLU A 595 3.28 20.82 6.10
C GLU A 595 4.70 20.71 6.66
N GLN A 596 5.03 19.60 7.35
CA GLN A 596 6.39 19.30 7.80
C GLN A 596 7.36 19.23 6.62
N GLY A 597 6.96 18.58 5.52
CA GLY A 597 7.75 18.53 4.29
C GLY A 597 8.00 19.93 3.69
N ARG A 598 6.97 20.76 3.59
CA ARG A 598 7.11 22.17 3.16
C ARG A 598 8.05 22.96 4.07
N ASN A 599 7.92 22.79 5.38
CA ASN A 599 8.79 23.47 6.33
C ASN A 599 10.25 23.02 6.19
N PHE A 600 10.47 21.77 5.84
CA PHE A 600 11.82 21.28 5.55
C PHE A 600 12.38 21.89 4.26
N CYS A 601 11.59 22.02 3.19
CA CYS A 601 11.99 22.78 1.99
C CYS A 601 12.44 24.20 2.36
N ASN A 602 11.67 24.90 3.18
CA ASN A 602 12.03 26.26 3.63
C ASN A 602 13.32 26.28 4.47
N LYS A 603 13.56 25.25 5.27
CA LYS A 603 14.80 25.12 6.06
C LYS A 603 16.01 24.94 5.15
N ILE A 604 15.93 24.08 4.14
CA ILE A 604 16.99 23.86 3.16
C ILE A 604 17.28 25.14 2.37
N TRP A 605 16.24 25.80 1.92
CA TRP A 605 16.32 27.05 1.17
C TRP A 605 17.02 28.16 1.97
N ASN A 606 16.63 28.33 3.23
CA ASN A 606 17.21 29.36 4.10
C ASN A 606 18.66 29.06 4.47
N ALA A 607 19.00 27.78 4.68
CA ALA A 607 20.40 27.38 4.91
C ALA A 607 21.27 27.68 3.70
N PHE A 608 20.79 27.42 2.50
CA PHE A 608 21.51 27.72 1.28
C PHE A 608 21.70 29.24 1.08
N ARG A 609 20.65 30.04 1.29
CA ARG A 609 20.73 31.50 1.23
C ARG A 609 21.72 32.09 2.23
N LEU A 610 21.79 31.53 3.45
CA LEU A 610 22.77 31.92 4.47
C LEU A 610 24.19 31.75 3.94
N VAL A 611 24.50 30.58 3.37
CA VAL A 611 25.83 30.26 2.84
C VAL A 611 26.17 31.15 1.63
N GLN A 612 25.23 31.35 0.72
CA GLN A 612 25.43 32.25 -0.43
C GLN A 612 25.67 33.71 -0.04
N GLY A 613 25.16 34.13 1.13
CA GLY A 613 25.33 35.50 1.62
C GLY A 613 26.68 35.77 2.28
N TRP A 614 27.54 34.78 2.48
CA TRP A 614 28.85 34.96 3.06
C TRP A 614 29.83 35.57 2.06
N GLN A 615 30.60 36.53 2.52
CA GLN A 615 31.77 37.04 1.79
C GLN A 615 32.94 36.08 1.96
N VAL A 616 33.65 35.78 0.88
CA VAL A 616 34.76 34.83 0.87
C VAL A 616 36.10 35.55 0.74
N ASP A 617 37.05 35.28 1.61
CA ASP A 617 38.45 35.66 1.49
C ASP A 617 39.27 34.39 1.14
N ALA A 618 39.64 34.28 -0.12
CA ALA A 618 40.36 33.13 -0.64
C ALA A 618 41.76 32.95 -0.03
N ASP A 619 42.38 34.01 0.46
CA ASP A 619 43.72 34.02 1.01
C ASP A 619 43.75 33.86 2.54
N ALA A 620 42.62 33.95 3.21
CA ALA A 620 42.51 33.79 4.65
C ALA A 620 42.89 32.38 5.09
N VAL A 621 43.59 32.30 6.24
CA VAL A 621 43.94 31.03 6.86
C VAL A 621 42.71 30.39 7.50
N GLN A 622 42.48 29.10 7.22
CA GLN A 622 41.39 28.36 7.82
C GLN A 622 41.50 28.32 9.35
N PRO A 623 40.51 28.82 10.08
CA PRO A 623 40.48 28.72 11.54
C PRO A 623 40.43 27.25 12.00
N GLU A 624 41.06 26.97 13.15
CA GLU A 624 41.10 25.63 13.72
C GLU A 624 39.70 25.10 14.03
N THR A 625 38.78 25.97 14.52
CA THR A 625 37.37 25.64 14.73
C THR A 625 36.69 25.16 13.45
N ALA A 626 36.98 25.82 12.32
CA ALA A 626 36.42 25.45 11.04
C ALA A 626 37.04 24.14 10.52
N ARG A 627 38.36 23.93 10.67
CA ARG A 627 39.05 22.70 10.29
C ARG A 627 38.43 21.49 11.00
N LEU A 628 38.27 21.56 12.33
CA LEU A 628 37.73 20.51 13.16
C LEU A 628 36.23 20.24 12.82
N ALA A 629 35.46 21.28 12.58
CA ALA A 629 34.05 21.16 12.18
C ALA A 629 33.93 20.46 10.81
N VAL A 630 34.76 20.80 9.83
CA VAL A 630 34.78 20.17 8.51
C VAL A 630 35.17 18.69 8.62
N GLU A 631 36.17 18.36 9.41
CA GLU A 631 36.62 16.99 9.66
C GLU A 631 35.51 16.14 10.28
N TRP A 632 34.87 16.67 11.31
CA TRP A 632 33.71 16.04 11.94
C TRP A 632 32.53 15.83 10.99
N PHE A 633 32.10 16.88 10.29
CA PHE A 633 30.94 16.76 9.40
C PHE A 633 31.23 15.80 8.25
N SER A 634 32.45 15.75 7.74
CA SER A 634 32.87 14.78 6.74
C SER A 634 32.76 13.34 7.25
N ALA A 635 33.15 13.08 8.51
CA ALA A 635 32.97 11.78 9.16
C ALA A 635 31.50 11.44 9.34
N LYS A 636 30.67 12.40 9.76
CA LYS A 636 29.22 12.21 9.92
C LYS A 636 28.54 11.92 8.59
N LEU A 637 28.91 12.63 7.54
CA LEU A 637 28.39 12.43 6.18
C LEU A 637 28.72 11.01 5.66
N ARG A 638 29.94 10.52 5.87
CA ARG A 638 30.32 9.15 5.50
C ARG A 638 29.52 8.11 6.25
N GLN A 639 29.32 8.30 7.55
CA GLN A 639 28.49 7.41 8.38
C GLN A 639 27.06 7.37 7.87
N SER A 640 26.41 8.53 7.71
CA SER A 640 25.00 8.62 7.28
C SER A 640 24.80 8.09 5.86
N ALA A 641 25.75 8.34 4.95
CA ALA A 641 25.67 7.80 3.59
C ALA A 641 25.75 6.26 3.57
N ALA A 642 26.62 5.67 4.40
CA ALA A 642 26.71 4.22 4.53
C ALA A 642 25.43 3.61 5.15
N GLU A 643 24.86 4.26 6.15
CA GLU A 643 23.59 3.85 6.76
C GLU A 643 22.44 3.95 5.76
N MET A 644 22.34 5.04 5.00
CA MET A 644 21.35 5.18 3.95
C MET A 644 21.48 4.09 2.88
N ALA A 645 22.69 3.74 2.45
CA ALA A 645 22.91 2.67 1.48
C ALA A 645 22.41 1.31 2.00
N ASP A 646 22.65 1.00 3.29
CA ASP A 646 22.12 -0.19 3.95
C ASP A 646 20.58 -0.16 4.00
N LEU A 647 19.99 0.96 4.38
CA LEU A 647 18.54 1.14 4.42
C LEU A 647 17.88 0.99 3.04
N TYR A 648 18.48 1.56 1.98
CA TYR A 648 18.02 1.34 0.60
C TYR A 648 18.09 -0.14 0.20
N SER A 649 19.17 -0.83 0.55
CA SER A 649 19.31 -2.27 0.23
C SER A 649 18.25 -3.14 0.89
N LYS A 650 17.66 -2.67 1.99
CA LYS A 650 16.59 -3.32 2.77
C LYS A 650 15.20 -2.76 2.46
N TYR A 651 15.06 -1.86 1.51
CA TYR A 651 13.82 -1.15 1.17
C TYR A 651 13.20 -0.37 2.35
N ARG A 652 14.04 0.09 3.29
CA ARG A 652 13.62 0.91 4.44
C ARG A 652 13.67 2.41 4.09
N LEU A 653 12.89 2.81 3.09
CA LEU A 653 12.97 4.13 2.46
C LEU A 653 12.54 5.27 3.39
N SER A 654 11.52 5.06 4.22
CA SER A 654 11.10 6.04 5.23
C SER A 654 12.23 6.36 6.22
N GLU A 655 12.97 5.33 6.64
CA GLU A 655 14.10 5.49 7.56
C GLU A 655 15.30 6.14 6.87
N ALA A 656 15.54 5.84 5.60
CA ALA A 656 16.56 6.53 4.81
C ALA A 656 16.25 8.03 4.68
N LEU A 657 14.97 8.41 4.47
CA LEU A 657 14.55 9.81 4.50
C LEU A 657 14.78 10.45 5.87
N MET A 658 14.43 9.76 6.96
CA MET A 658 14.64 10.27 8.32
C MET A 658 16.11 10.49 8.63
N GLU A 659 17.00 9.59 8.18
CA GLU A 659 18.46 9.72 8.34
C GLU A 659 18.97 11.01 7.67
N VAL A 660 18.64 11.26 6.40
CA VAL A 660 19.08 12.48 5.72
C VAL A 660 18.38 13.73 6.26
N TYR A 661 17.13 13.61 6.73
CA TYR A 661 16.42 14.70 7.39
C TYR A 661 17.17 15.16 8.65
N HIS A 662 17.53 14.22 9.54
CA HIS A 662 18.29 14.51 10.75
C HIS A 662 19.71 15.00 10.43
N LEU A 663 20.37 14.37 9.46
CA LEU A 663 21.69 14.82 8.99
C LEU A 663 21.65 16.28 8.54
N PHE A 664 20.61 16.69 7.80
CA PHE A 664 20.47 18.06 7.35
C PHE A 664 20.02 19.02 8.46
N TRP A 665 18.93 18.68 9.15
CA TRP A 665 18.30 19.58 10.12
C TRP A 665 19.13 19.75 11.37
N ASP A 666 19.49 18.63 11.99
CA ASP A 666 20.17 18.63 13.28
C ASP A 666 21.68 18.82 13.12
N GLU A 667 22.34 18.01 12.30
CA GLU A 667 23.80 17.99 12.21
C GLU A 667 24.35 19.12 11.34
N PHE A 668 23.86 19.25 10.11
CA PHE A 668 24.35 20.27 9.19
C PHE A 668 23.90 21.68 9.59
N SER A 669 22.59 21.91 9.68
CA SER A 669 22.04 23.24 9.89
C SER A 669 22.22 23.74 11.33
N SER A 670 21.98 22.89 12.34
CA SER A 670 22.02 23.33 13.75
C SER A 670 23.41 23.34 14.36
N TRP A 671 24.32 22.49 13.87
CA TRP A 671 25.68 22.42 14.39
C TRP A 671 26.74 22.84 13.40
N PHE A 672 26.87 22.17 12.25
CA PHE A 672 27.99 22.42 11.32
C PHE A 672 28.03 23.87 10.83
N LEU A 673 26.91 24.39 10.33
CA LEU A 673 26.85 25.77 9.84
C LEU A 673 27.18 26.79 10.96
N GLU A 674 26.70 26.56 12.18
CA GLU A 674 27.02 27.43 13.31
C GLU A 674 28.48 27.34 13.73
N MET A 675 29.11 26.15 13.65
CA MET A 675 30.52 25.96 13.93
C MET A 675 31.43 26.70 12.93
N VAL A 676 31.07 26.68 11.63
CA VAL A 676 31.86 27.28 10.56
C VAL A 676 31.51 28.74 10.24
N LYS A 677 30.35 29.20 10.66
CA LYS A 677 29.80 30.53 10.37
C LYS A 677 30.83 31.62 10.79
N PRO A 678 31.19 32.56 9.88
CA PRO A 678 32.08 33.65 10.23
C PRO A 678 31.41 34.61 11.23
N ALA A 679 32.23 35.36 11.95
CA ALA A 679 31.73 36.45 12.79
C ALA A 679 30.96 37.46 11.91
N TYR A 680 29.96 38.12 12.51
CA TYR A 680 29.17 39.11 11.78
C TYR A 680 30.01 40.18 11.13
N GLY A 681 29.85 40.36 9.82
CA GLY A 681 30.60 41.33 9.03
C GLY A 681 32.04 40.90 8.66
N SER A 682 32.44 39.67 8.99
CA SER A 682 33.75 39.12 8.61
C SER A 682 33.58 38.11 7.46
N PRO A 683 34.57 38.00 6.55
CA PRO A 683 34.58 37.00 5.51
C PRO A 683 34.85 35.61 6.05
N ILE A 684 34.43 34.57 5.32
CA ILE A 684 34.85 33.17 5.57
C ILE A 684 36.09 32.87 4.71
N ASP A 685 36.97 32.02 5.22
CA ASP A 685 38.11 31.54 4.45
C ASP A 685 37.71 30.64 3.28
N GLY A 686 38.47 30.64 2.20
CA GLY A 686 38.13 29.90 0.97
C GLY A 686 38.08 28.39 1.14
N LYS A 687 38.89 27.79 2.04
CA LYS A 687 38.91 26.34 2.28
C LYS A 687 37.63 25.89 2.98
N THR A 688 37.21 26.59 4.01
CA THR A 688 35.98 26.29 4.76
C THR A 688 34.79 26.49 3.85
N TYR A 689 34.73 27.58 3.06
CA TYR A 689 33.63 27.83 2.13
C TYR A 689 33.51 26.72 1.11
N ALA A 690 34.60 26.26 0.49
CA ALA A 690 34.59 25.14 -0.45
C ALA A 690 34.09 23.87 0.19
N ALA A 691 34.50 23.55 1.43
CA ALA A 691 34.03 22.38 2.17
C ALA A 691 32.54 22.47 2.49
N VAL A 692 32.00 23.65 2.79
CA VAL A 692 30.55 23.85 3.02
C VAL A 692 29.76 23.62 1.72
N LEU A 693 30.23 24.11 0.58
CA LEU A 693 29.59 23.89 -0.72
C LEU A 693 29.65 22.41 -1.12
N GLU A 694 30.76 21.71 -0.86
CA GLU A 694 30.88 20.28 -1.09
C GLU A 694 29.91 19.47 -0.21
N ALA A 695 29.81 19.81 1.09
CA ALA A 695 28.83 19.22 2.00
C ALA A 695 27.41 19.45 1.52
N PHE A 696 27.06 20.64 1.08
CA PHE A 696 25.77 20.95 0.49
C PHE A 696 25.49 20.09 -0.74
N ASN A 697 26.47 19.98 -1.64
CA ASN A 697 26.34 19.16 -2.84
C ASN A 697 26.02 17.68 -2.49
N HIS A 698 26.72 17.10 -1.53
CA HIS A 698 26.44 15.74 -1.07
C HIS A 698 25.06 15.61 -0.43
N LEU A 699 24.65 16.55 0.41
CA LEU A 699 23.32 16.55 1.03
C LEU A 699 22.20 16.65 0.00
N LEU A 700 22.36 17.49 -1.02
CA LEU A 700 21.40 17.62 -2.11
C LEU A 700 21.27 16.31 -2.90
N HIS A 701 22.38 15.58 -3.13
CA HIS A 701 22.36 14.29 -3.79
C HIS A 701 21.63 13.22 -2.94
N LEU A 702 21.86 13.19 -1.63
CA LEU A 702 21.17 12.28 -0.72
C LEU A 702 19.66 12.57 -0.63
N LEU A 703 19.28 13.83 -0.73
CA LEU A 703 17.87 14.27 -0.69
C LEU A 703 17.15 14.14 -2.03
N HIS A 704 17.86 14.19 -3.16
CA HIS A 704 17.23 14.31 -4.48
C HIS A 704 16.19 13.21 -4.80
N PRO A 705 16.38 11.93 -4.47
CA PRO A 705 15.36 10.93 -4.72
C PRO A 705 14.02 11.24 -4.03
N PHE A 706 14.06 11.86 -2.85
CA PHE A 706 12.87 12.21 -2.07
C PHE A 706 12.27 13.54 -2.46
N MET A 707 13.12 14.54 -2.73
CA MET A 707 12.75 15.95 -2.94
C MET A 707 13.42 16.50 -4.19
N PRO A 708 12.99 16.04 -5.40
CA PRO A 708 13.72 16.29 -6.63
C PRO A 708 13.75 17.75 -7.08
N PHE A 709 12.72 18.53 -6.79
CA PHE A 709 12.60 19.89 -7.34
C PHE A 709 13.47 20.91 -6.62
N ILE A 710 13.39 20.97 -5.30
CA ILE A 710 14.22 21.91 -4.54
C ILE A 710 15.71 21.56 -4.65
N THR A 711 16.04 20.27 -4.70
CA THR A 711 17.41 19.82 -4.81
C THR A 711 18.01 20.15 -6.18
N GLU A 712 17.25 20.00 -7.26
CA GLU A 712 17.67 20.44 -8.60
C GLU A 712 17.90 21.95 -8.63
N GLU A 713 16.93 22.75 -8.13
CA GLU A 713 17.02 24.21 -8.11
C GLU A 713 18.30 24.68 -7.40
N LEU A 714 18.53 24.17 -6.18
CA LEU A 714 19.72 24.57 -5.41
C LEU A 714 21.03 24.05 -5.98
N TRP A 715 21.02 22.84 -6.54
CA TRP A 715 22.21 22.27 -7.18
C TRP A 715 22.66 23.09 -8.40
N GLN A 716 21.71 23.60 -9.18
CA GLN A 716 22.01 24.49 -10.32
C GLN A 716 22.59 25.84 -9.88
N HIS A 717 22.33 26.24 -8.62
CA HIS A 717 22.88 27.47 -8.03
C HIS A 717 24.22 27.30 -7.29
N LEU A 718 24.68 26.05 -7.08
CA LEU A 718 25.96 25.80 -6.41
C LEU A 718 27.16 26.26 -7.24
N THR A 719 27.12 26.02 -8.55
CA THR A 719 28.15 26.39 -9.52
C THR A 719 27.49 26.63 -10.88
N ASP A 720 28.18 27.31 -11.78
CA ASP A 720 27.74 27.47 -13.18
C ASP A 720 27.61 26.08 -13.83
N ARG A 721 26.45 25.80 -14.44
CA ARG A 721 26.13 24.56 -15.11
C ARG A 721 25.95 24.74 -16.61
N LYS A 722 26.29 23.72 -17.39
CA LYS A 722 26.01 23.68 -18.84
C LYS A 722 24.58 23.26 -19.08
N PRO A 723 23.96 23.66 -20.20
CA PRO A 723 22.67 23.13 -20.60
C PRO A 723 22.69 21.59 -20.67
N GLY A 724 21.66 20.96 -20.16
CA GLY A 724 21.54 19.49 -20.08
C GLY A 724 22.13 18.85 -18.83
N GLU A 725 22.92 19.59 -18.01
CA GLU A 725 23.39 19.07 -16.73
C GLU A 725 22.25 19.05 -15.70
N SER A 726 22.16 17.99 -14.94
CA SER A 726 21.20 17.82 -13.84
C SER A 726 21.81 16.99 -12.71
N ILE A 727 21.42 17.29 -11.49
CA ILE A 727 21.80 16.51 -10.31
C ILE A 727 21.45 15.02 -10.48
N MET A 728 20.35 14.75 -11.17
CA MET A 728 19.81 13.41 -11.42
C MET A 728 20.79 12.46 -12.17
N ILE A 729 21.62 13.02 -13.04
CA ILE A 729 22.57 12.30 -13.89
C ILE A 729 24.04 12.63 -13.58
N SER A 730 24.29 13.32 -12.48
CA SER A 730 25.63 13.75 -12.02
C SER A 730 25.99 12.99 -10.74
N PRO A 731 26.40 11.71 -10.85
CA PRO A 731 26.66 10.88 -9.67
C PRO A 731 27.74 11.47 -8.80
N GLN A 732 27.53 11.41 -7.50
CA GLN A 732 28.50 11.80 -6.48
C GLN A 732 28.91 10.57 -5.66
N THR A 733 30.22 10.46 -5.42
CA THR A 733 30.74 9.39 -4.56
C THR A 733 31.08 9.95 -3.20
N ILE A 734 30.41 9.48 -2.16
CA ILE A 734 30.80 9.72 -0.77
C ILE A 734 31.72 8.58 -0.35
N ALA A 735 32.89 8.91 0.20
CA ALA A 735 33.84 7.91 0.63
C ALA A 735 33.24 7.00 1.74
N ALA A 736 33.70 5.77 1.80
CA ALA A 736 33.33 4.86 2.89
C ALA A 736 33.82 5.37 4.24
N PRO A 737 33.18 5.00 5.38
CA PRO A 737 33.66 5.33 6.72
C PRO A 737 35.12 4.92 6.94
N GLN A 738 35.87 5.77 7.64
CA GLN A 738 37.30 5.58 7.96
C GLN A 738 37.44 5.14 9.41
N SER A 739 38.58 4.53 9.75
CA SER A 739 38.85 4.05 11.11
C SER A 739 38.89 5.16 12.18
N ALA A 740 39.21 6.38 11.80
CA ALA A 740 39.23 7.54 12.72
C ALA A 740 37.83 8.14 12.97
N ASP A 741 36.85 7.87 12.08
CA ASP A 741 35.54 8.52 12.12
C ASP A 741 34.81 8.26 13.43
N GLU A 742 34.82 7.03 13.93
CA GLU A 742 34.12 6.66 15.16
C GLU A 742 34.63 7.48 16.37
N THR A 743 35.95 7.67 16.45
CA THR A 743 36.56 8.49 17.52
C THR A 743 36.18 9.96 17.39
N ILE A 744 36.25 10.53 16.18
CA ILE A 744 35.86 11.91 15.89
C ILE A 744 34.40 12.15 16.27
N LEU A 745 33.50 11.25 15.83
CA LEU A 745 32.05 11.35 16.09
C LEU A 745 31.76 11.28 17.59
N ALA A 746 32.38 10.36 18.33
CA ALA A 746 32.23 10.23 19.79
C ALA A 746 32.72 11.46 20.55
N GLN A 747 33.86 12.03 20.17
CA GLN A 747 34.42 13.22 20.79
C GLN A 747 33.56 14.47 20.54
N VAL A 748 33.06 14.66 19.32
CA VAL A 748 32.20 15.78 19.00
C VAL A 748 30.80 15.61 19.63
N GLU A 749 30.29 14.41 19.76
CA GLU A 749 29.07 14.19 20.52
C GLU A 749 29.23 14.55 22.00
N HIS A 750 30.36 14.20 22.61
CA HIS A 750 30.69 14.66 23.95
C HIS A 750 30.74 16.19 24.01
N MET A 751 31.41 16.84 23.04
CA MET A 751 31.50 18.30 22.93
C MET A 751 30.10 18.94 22.84
N LYS A 752 29.19 18.40 22.01
CA LYS A 752 27.81 18.88 21.90
C LYS A 752 27.06 18.80 23.24
N ASN A 753 27.26 17.72 24.00
CA ASN A 753 26.66 17.54 25.32
C ASN A 753 27.23 18.55 26.33
N VAL A 754 28.51 18.90 26.26
CA VAL A 754 29.10 19.97 27.08
C VAL A 754 28.45 21.32 26.75
N VAL A 755 28.34 21.66 25.45
CA VAL A 755 27.67 22.88 25.00
C VAL A 755 26.20 22.93 25.44
N ALA A 756 25.49 21.79 25.34
CA ALA A 756 24.12 21.68 25.81
C ALA A 756 23.99 21.89 27.33
N GLY A 757 24.94 21.36 28.12
CA GLY A 757 25.02 21.56 29.57
C GLY A 757 25.19 23.03 29.95
N VAL A 758 26.10 23.74 29.30
CA VAL A 758 26.28 25.18 29.51
C VAL A 758 25.03 25.98 29.14
N ARG A 759 24.39 25.66 28.01
CA ARG A 759 23.14 26.29 27.57
C ARG A 759 22.01 26.03 28.55
N ALA A 760 21.90 24.83 29.12
CA ALA A 760 20.92 24.47 30.13
C ALA A 760 21.10 25.29 31.42
N ILE A 761 22.37 25.48 31.88
CA ILE A 761 22.65 26.35 32.99
C ILE A 761 22.22 27.79 32.71
N ARG A 762 22.56 28.34 31.53
CA ARG A 762 22.09 29.67 31.12
C ARG A 762 20.60 29.83 31.23
N ASN A 763 19.84 28.87 30.66
CA ASN A 763 18.37 28.89 30.70
C ASN A 763 17.83 28.79 32.13
N THR A 764 18.36 27.87 32.93
CA THR A 764 17.92 27.64 34.31
C THR A 764 18.21 28.84 35.21
N LYS A 765 19.37 29.50 34.99
CA LYS A 765 19.79 30.66 35.78
C LYS A 765 19.43 32.00 35.15
N ASN A 766 18.68 31.99 34.05
CA ASN A 766 18.26 33.20 33.32
C ASN A 766 19.42 34.12 32.90
N ILE A 767 20.55 33.50 32.50
CA ILE A 767 21.74 34.23 32.06
C ILE A 767 21.65 34.46 30.54
N SER A 768 21.89 35.71 30.10
CA SER A 768 21.90 36.05 28.68
C SER A 768 22.85 35.18 27.87
N PRO A 769 22.46 34.71 26.67
CA PRO A 769 23.40 34.03 25.75
C PRO A 769 24.61 34.86 25.35
N ARG A 770 24.55 36.19 25.48
CA ARG A 770 25.66 37.14 25.18
C ARG A 770 26.65 37.30 26.33
N GLU A 771 26.31 36.87 27.54
CA GLU A 771 27.18 36.92 28.72
C GLU A 771 28.34 35.93 28.53
N LEU A 772 29.57 36.36 28.77
CA LEU A 772 30.75 35.50 28.69
C LEU A 772 30.93 34.74 30.00
N LEU A 773 30.82 33.42 29.95
CA LEU A 773 31.00 32.53 31.13
C LEU A 773 32.37 31.88 31.13
N GLY A 774 32.86 31.44 32.28
CA GLY A 774 33.93 30.47 32.37
C GLY A 774 33.43 29.05 32.32
N LEU A 775 34.21 28.10 31.83
CA LEU A 775 33.94 26.67 31.91
C LEU A 775 35.14 25.95 32.50
N GLN A 776 34.89 25.12 33.48
CA GLN A 776 35.91 24.30 34.15
C GLN A 776 35.60 22.81 33.93
N VAL A 777 36.65 22.02 33.71
CA VAL A 777 36.54 20.55 33.67
C VAL A 777 37.32 20.00 34.88
N ILE A 778 36.67 19.10 35.63
CA ILE A 778 37.23 18.54 36.84
C ILE A 778 38.07 17.29 36.51
N GLY A 779 39.36 17.35 36.83
CA GLY A 779 40.28 16.23 36.62
C GLY A 779 41.01 16.27 35.27
N THR A 780 40.52 15.54 34.28
CA THR A 780 41.14 15.46 32.94
C THR A 780 40.16 15.86 31.87
N ASP A 781 40.58 16.64 30.92
CA ASP A 781 39.78 16.99 29.75
C ASP A 781 39.92 15.89 28.69
N PRO A 782 38.84 15.13 28.42
CA PRO A 782 38.86 14.04 27.44
C PRO A 782 38.80 14.53 26.00
N ILE A 783 38.45 15.81 25.78
CA ILE A 783 38.17 16.39 24.45
C ILE A 783 38.85 17.75 24.25
N ALA A 784 40.02 17.98 24.87
CA ALA A 784 40.77 19.24 24.80
C ALA A 784 41.02 19.74 23.36
N THR A 785 41.07 18.84 22.37
CA THR A 785 41.18 19.20 20.96
C THR A 785 39.99 20.06 20.49
N TYR A 786 38.83 19.94 21.12
CA TYR A 786 37.58 20.62 20.73
C TYR A 786 37.25 21.84 21.62
N ASP A 787 38.14 22.24 22.54
CA ASP A 787 37.89 23.38 23.43
C ASP A 787 37.63 24.68 22.69
N CYS A 788 38.25 24.88 21.53
CA CYS A 788 38.00 26.03 20.69
C CYS A 788 36.55 26.04 20.14
N LEU A 789 35.97 24.88 19.85
CA LEU A 789 34.55 24.74 19.43
C LEU A 789 33.61 24.95 20.61
N ILE A 790 33.94 24.41 21.79
CA ILE A 790 33.14 24.67 23.02
C ILE A 790 33.13 26.17 23.31
N THR A 791 34.25 26.82 23.24
CA THR A 791 34.41 28.28 23.44
C THR A 791 33.48 29.06 22.51
N LYS A 792 33.50 28.73 21.23
CA LYS A 792 32.64 29.37 20.23
C LYS A 792 31.15 29.08 20.43
N MET A 793 30.79 27.81 20.61
CA MET A 793 29.41 27.36 20.58
C MET A 793 28.63 27.60 21.86
N ALA A 794 29.32 27.60 23.00
CA ALA A 794 28.74 27.87 24.32
C ALA A 794 28.93 29.33 24.79
N ASN A 795 29.69 30.16 24.02
CA ASN A 795 30.10 31.51 24.41
C ASN A 795 30.78 31.55 25.80
N VAL A 796 31.82 30.72 25.94
CA VAL A 796 32.66 30.72 27.15
C VAL A 796 34.04 31.29 26.86
N SER A 797 34.72 31.80 27.88
CA SER A 797 36.09 32.42 27.77
C SER A 797 37.19 31.39 27.48
N GLY A 798 36.93 30.13 27.72
CA GLY A 798 37.82 28.99 27.53
C GLY A 798 37.41 27.84 28.44
N VAL A 799 38.13 26.71 28.32
CA VAL A 799 38.00 25.54 29.17
C VAL A 799 39.21 25.44 30.07
N GLU A 800 39.02 25.42 31.39
CA GLU A 800 40.07 25.34 32.39
C GLU A 800 40.03 23.98 33.09
N VAL A 801 41.17 23.28 33.08
CA VAL A 801 41.32 22.04 33.84
C VAL A 801 41.61 22.32 35.29
N ILE A 802 40.76 21.87 36.20
CA ILE A 802 40.93 22.04 37.64
C ILE A 802 40.87 20.71 38.36
N ALA A 803 41.57 20.62 39.51
CA ALA A 803 41.59 19.39 40.31
C ALA A 803 40.29 19.19 41.13
N THR A 804 39.76 20.27 41.68
CA THR A 804 38.55 20.27 42.51
C THR A 804 37.72 21.52 42.26
N LYS A 805 36.40 21.38 42.23
CA LYS A 805 35.48 22.50 42.00
C LYS A 805 35.47 23.47 43.18
N GLY A 806 35.40 24.77 42.88
CA GLY A 806 35.27 25.84 43.86
C GLY A 806 33.81 26.03 44.32
N ASP A 807 33.64 26.99 45.24
CA ASP A 807 32.32 27.41 45.68
C ASP A 807 31.63 28.34 44.64
N GLY A 808 30.32 28.39 44.64
CA GLY A 808 29.56 29.25 43.73
C GLY A 808 29.57 28.85 42.25
N VAL A 809 29.76 27.58 41.96
CA VAL A 809 29.72 27.01 40.63
C VAL A 809 28.42 26.19 40.41
N SER A 810 27.96 26.17 39.18
CA SER A 810 26.92 25.21 38.75
C SER A 810 27.59 24.12 37.93
N SER A 811 27.39 22.85 38.28
CA SER A 811 28.06 21.72 37.62
C SER A 811 27.07 20.81 36.92
N PHE A 812 27.56 20.06 35.94
CA PHE A 812 26.84 19.03 35.20
C PHE A 812 27.79 17.93 34.75
N MET A 813 27.23 16.76 34.52
CA MET A 813 27.99 15.60 34.05
C MET A 813 27.80 15.38 32.57
N VAL A 814 28.88 15.03 31.86
CA VAL A 814 28.83 14.45 30.51
C VAL A 814 29.60 13.14 30.52
N GLY A 815 28.90 12.04 30.38
CA GLY A 815 29.49 10.73 30.66
C GLY A 815 30.03 10.65 32.10
N THR A 816 31.30 10.37 32.26
CA THR A 816 32.01 10.32 33.56
C THR A 816 32.73 11.60 33.92
N THR A 817 32.69 12.63 33.07
CA THR A 817 33.42 13.89 33.27
C THR A 817 32.49 14.94 33.86
N GLU A 818 32.92 15.59 34.93
CA GLU A 818 32.21 16.71 35.55
C GLU A 818 32.73 18.05 34.98
N TYR A 819 31.77 18.89 34.57
CA TYR A 819 32.01 20.26 34.14
C TYR A 819 31.38 21.24 35.12
N ALA A 820 31.99 22.38 35.34
CA ALA A 820 31.51 23.43 36.26
C ALA A 820 31.55 24.80 35.57
N VAL A 821 30.53 25.58 35.80
CA VAL A 821 30.42 26.97 35.35
C VAL A 821 30.47 27.88 36.58
N PRO A 822 31.56 28.64 36.77
CA PRO A 822 31.60 29.65 37.81
C PRO A 822 30.58 30.74 37.54
N LEU A 823 29.70 30.99 38.49
CA LEU A 823 28.59 31.91 38.30
C LEU A 823 28.82 33.30 38.97
N GLY A 824 29.78 33.37 39.94
CA GLY A 824 30.19 34.62 40.55
C GLY A 824 29.02 35.52 40.97
N GLY A 825 29.15 36.84 40.76
CA GLY A 825 28.07 37.79 41.02
C GLY A 825 26.95 37.88 39.99
N LEU A 826 26.86 36.94 39.09
CA LEU A 826 25.86 36.85 38.00
C LEU A 826 24.51 36.28 38.45
N ILE A 827 24.39 35.82 39.71
CA ILE A 827 23.20 35.26 40.28
C ILE A 827 22.71 36.07 41.44
N ASP A 828 21.42 36.33 41.49
CA ASP A 828 20.74 36.80 42.74
C ASP A 828 20.63 35.57 43.67
N VAL A 829 21.62 35.48 44.59
CA VAL A 829 21.76 34.34 45.51
C VAL A 829 20.52 34.19 46.41
N GLU A 830 19.88 35.29 46.79
CA GLU A 830 18.65 35.25 47.62
C GLU A 830 17.47 34.67 46.81
N ALA A 831 17.31 35.11 45.56
CA ALA A 831 16.25 34.64 44.73
C ALA A 831 16.44 33.16 44.36
N GLU A 832 17.67 32.70 44.06
CA GLU A 832 18.00 31.31 43.78
C GLU A 832 17.85 30.39 44.98
N LEU A 833 18.26 30.88 46.17
CA LEU A 833 18.06 30.16 47.43
C LEU A 833 16.58 29.95 47.72
N ALA A 834 15.76 31.00 47.57
CA ALA A 834 14.33 30.92 47.76
C ALA A 834 13.66 29.95 46.78
N LYS A 835 14.11 29.92 45.54
CA LYS A 835 13.63 29.00 44.49
C LYS A 835 14.03 27.54 44.79
N ALA A 836 15.27 27.30 45.17
CA ALA A 836 15.77 25.98 45.55
C ALA A 836 15.09 25.43 46.79
N GLU A 837 14.83 26.28 47.82
CA GLU A 837 14.11 25.89 49.03
C GLU A 837 12.62 25.61 48.75
N ALA A 838 11.99 26.35 47.82
CA ALA A 838 10.62 26.10 47.40
C ALA A 838 10.49 24.77 46.60
N GLU A 839 11.45 24.50 45.72
CA GLU A 839 11.51 23.24 44.92
C GLU A 839 11.82 22.04 45.84
N LEU A 840 12.73 22.18 46.80
CA LEU A 840 12.99 21.15 47.78
C LEU A 840 11.73 20.78 48.56
N LYS A 841 11.01 21.78 49.08
CA LYS A 841 9.75 21.59 49.80
C LYS A 841 8.72 20.88 48.93
N HIS A 842 8.61 21.29 47.67
CA HIS A 842 7.67 20.65 46.73
C HIS A 842 8.03 19.16 46.49
N LEU A 843 9.33 18.83 46.26
CA LEU A 843 9.79 17.48 46.05
C LEU A 843 9.70 16.60 47.31
N GLU A 844 9.95 17.17 48.50
CA GLU A 844 9.74 16.46 49.76
C GLU A 844 8.27 16.10 49.98
N CYS A 845 7.34 17.04 49.68
CA CYS A 845 5.91 16.74 49.70
C CYS A 845 5.51 15.67 48.66
N PHE A 846 6.05 15.77 47.45
CA PHE A 846 5.84 14.77 46.41
C PHE A 846 6.34 13.37 46.83
N LEU A 847 7.55 13.30 47.41
CA LEU A 847 8.15 12.06 47.88
C LEU A 847 7.32 11.41 48.98
N VAL A 848 6.77 12.19 49.90
CA VAL A 848 5.85 11.68 50.95
C VAL A 848 4.62 11.03 50.29
N GLY A 849 4.04 11.65 49.27
CA GLY A 849 2.94 11.09 48.49
C GLY A 849 3.27 9.75 47.80
N VAL A 850 4.45 9.69 47.15
CA VAL A 850 4.93 8.48 46.47
C VAL A 850 5.22 7.35 47.49
N LYS A 851 5.90 7.66 48.60
CA LYS A 851 6.17 6.70 49.69
C LYS A 851 4.90 6.18 50.31
N LYS A 852 3.87 7.01 50.52
CA LYS A 852 2.56 6.60 51.03
C LYS A 852 1.84 5.63 50.06
N LYS A 853 1.99 5.85 48.76
CA LYS A 853 1.46 4.89 47.77
C LYS A 853 2.21 3.56 47.80
N LEU A 854 3.54 3.58 47.86
CA LEU A 854 4.38 2.37 47.90
C LEU A 854 4.31 1.61 49.21
N SER A 855 3.93 2.26 50.33
CA SER A 855 3.66 1.62 51.63
C SER A 855 2.27 0.99 51.74
N ASN A 856 1.38 1.25 50.76
CA ASN A 856 0.07 0.63 50.72
C ASN A 856 0.16 -0.79 50.12
N GLU A 857 0.11 -1.82 50.95
CA GLU A 857 0.19 -3.22 50.54
C GLU A 857 -0.86 -3.61 49.49
N ARG A 858 -2.06 -3.04 49.56
CA ARG A 858 -3.12 -3.28 48.56
C ARG A 858 -2.78 -2.69 47.18
N PHE A 859 -2.07 -1.56 47.13
CA PHE A 859 -1.60 -0.98 45.89
C PHE A 859 -0.47 -1.82 45.29
N VAL A 860 0.54 -2.19 46.08
CA VAL A 860 1.72 -2.94 45.62
C VAL A 860 1.35 -4.34 45.17
N SER A 861 0.36 -4.98 45.78
CA SER A 861 -0.07 -6.35 45.43
C SER A 861 -1.10 -6.41 44.30
N ASN A 862 -1.88 -5.37 44.06
CA ASN A 862 -2.98 -5.42 43.08
C ASN A 862 -2.72 -4.55 41.81
N ALA A 863 -1.76 -3.63 41.83
CA ALA A 863 -1.43 -2.84 40.67
C ALA A 863 -0.52 -3.62 39.69
N PRO A 864 -0.60 -3.37 38.35
CA PRO A 864 0.33 -3.95 37.38
C PRO A 864 1.79 -3.66 37.77
N ALA A 865 2.68 -4.64 37.62
CA ALA A 865 4.09 -4.54 37.98
C ALA A 865 4.79 -3.30 37.39
N ALA A 866 4.48 -2.96 36.14
CA ALA A 866 4.99 -1.76 35.46
C ALA A 866 4.60 -0.45 36.17
N VAL A 867 3.42 -0.38 36.78
CA VAL A 867 2.94 0.82 37.52
C VAL A 867 3.67 0.95 38.86
N VAL A 868 3.90 -0.17 39.54
CA VAL A 868 4.67 -0.20 40.79
C VAL A 868 6.12 0.19 40.53
N GLU A 869 6.72 -0.30 39.46
CA GLU A 869 8.10 0.02 39.05
C GLU A 869 8.24 1.50 38.66
N LEU A 870 7.24 2.06 37.97
CA LEU A 870 7.20 3.49 37.68
C LEU A 870 7.14 4.35 38.95
N GLU A 871 6.37 3.97 39.97
CA GLU A 871 6.33 4.69 41.25
C GLU A 871 7.65 4.55 42.05
N ARG A 872 8.31 3.37 41.98
CA ARG A 872 9.66 3.19 42.55
C ARG A 872 10.71 4.06 41.86
N LYS A 873 10.64 4.18 40.53
CA LYS A 873 11.49 5.08 39.76
C LYS A 873 11.26 6.54 40.15
N LYS A 874 10.00 6.97 40.30
CA LYS A 874 9.66 8.31 40.81
C LYS A 874 10.20 8.58 42.20
N GLN A 875 10.21 7.58 43.10
CA GLN A 875 10.83 7.66 44.41
C GLN A 875 12.34 7.90 44.30
N SER A 876 13.05 7.04 43.52
CA SER A 876 14.49 7.15 43.34
C SER A 876 14.92 8.49 42.70
N ASP A 877 14.19 8.92 41.68
CA ASP A 877 14.43 10.18 41.00
C ASP A 877 14.20 11.38 41.91
N ALA A 878 13.17 11.34 42.75
CA ALA A 878 12.88 12.40 43.71
C ALA A 878 13.91 12.44 44.84
N GLU A 879 14.36 11.28 45.36
CA GLU A 879 15.39 11.21 46.41
C GLU A 879 16.71 11.72 45.89
N SER A 880 17.10 11.41 44.65
CA SER A 880 18.33 11.93 44.02
C SER A 880 18.25 13.43 43.83
N LYS A 881 17.12 13.97 43.36
CA LYS A 881 16.92 15.40 43.17
C LYS A 881 16.92 16.16 44.52
N ILE A 882 16.34 15.60 45.55
CA ILE A 882 16.35 16.17 46.91
C ILE A 882 17.75 16.25 47.44
N ALA A 883 18.58 15.22 47.25
CA ALA A 883 19.97 15.22 47.67
C ALA A 883 20.76 16.34 46.96
N THR A 884 20.65 16.43 45.65
CA THR A 884 21.29 17.48 44.85
C THR A 884 20.85 18.88 45.22
N LEU A 885 19.54 19.09 45.49
CA LEU A 885 19.02 20.40 45.94
C LEU A 885 19.54 20.77 47.30
N LYS A 886 19.66 19.83 48.24
CA LYS A 886 20.25 20.10 49.55
C LYS A 886 21.71 20.53 49.48
N GLU A 887 22.52 19.86 48.61
CA GLU A 887 23.90 20.28 48.35
C GLU A 887 23.95 21.68 47.71
N THR A 888 23.06 21.95 46.76
CA THR A 888 22.94 23.27 46.13
C THR A 888 22.59 24.36 47.12
N ILE A 889 21.63 24.12 48.02
CA ILE A 889 21.22 25.07 49.07
C ILE A 889 22.38 25.31 50.04
N GLU A 890 23.12 24.29 50.42
CA GLU A 890 24.32 24.44 51.27
C GLU A 890 25.40 25.26 50.57
N SER A 891 25.61 25.03 49.27
CA SER A 891 26.58 25.79 48.47
C SER A 891 26.18 27.26 48.31
N LEU A 892 24.89 27.55 48.17
CA LEU A 892 24.36 28.91 48.04
C LEU A 892 24.36 29.69 49.40
N LYS A 893 24.41 28.99 50.53
CA LYS A 893 24.46 29.59 51.87
C LYS A 893 25.90 29.87 52.35
N LYS A 894 26.88 29.31 51.68
CA LYS A 894 28.32 29.58 51.90
C LYS A 894 28.78 30.80 51.09
#